data_e4cace980c8c56bdc787bfc422011449
#
_entry.id   e4cace980c8c56bdc787bfc422011449
#
_cell.length_a   1.000
_cell.length_b   1.000
_cell.length_c   1.000
_cell.angle_alpha   90.00
_cell.angle_beta   90.00
_cell.angle_gamma   90.00
#
_symmetry.space_group_name_H-M   'P 1'
#
loop_
_entity.id
_entity.type
_entity.pdbx_description
1 polymer ?
#
loop_
_entity_poly.entity_id
_entity_poly.type
_entity_poly.pdbx_seq_one_letter_code
_entity_poly.pdbx_strand_id
1 'polypeptide(L)'
;MRCSKTTRISILSATWLLTTAAASMAEDSLLKAAEGSSLKAAEGSLLQAAEGSLLQAAEGSSLKATEGSLPKAAEGSSSLVLKGVWLNENNYTLSRYQRVGGKGIHGGVDVRLGAPVRARGQPASNDWSLALLNLGLPANAARFTLDTRDALALDLSYREITQQLNNSGLSPFQGVEQLVLSDNWIAGSHSDSFDQGLINQPLNRALVRRKLQLEVSQRINAVWQMTSQIELEKQTGHRLNGMAIYTNAANPHGVLLPKPVDQQTHHFALSSLYNDGTTAASLGYHFTGFNNHFRALTWQNPFLSGLGTALDYPAGVGSYVSAPDYSTHQWLASAGHQLTNRIRLTLDGSVASTRQDENLIPLEEIDGRQADIDQPVDRLDGALRINTLRLAVLTQPLRRLAVNFRYGFKQRKNSFQRYAWPSIWGARNDTSDTDLRINNRPLDLEQDTYRLDANWRLKNRTRIQLRYDYLRTARNFAAVSLTREDRYALTVYLPGSVRLKHRLSLTMNDLAGSTYEWSRGFFQDFSTDLINQTPANQRWTNHPLLRQYSLSNQEKSGIQWLTTYQPDSAWTLQLKGETDWVNFDKSELGLTDVRDAHFNFSASYRHSSRLNSWGWVDYRASQRRQTGRDFLGGINKPANVSLPPYPQGSDPSRNYQTDQDNTATVVGAGLDWQFNQRLAVSSSYSWLHGREIFDIQANGARDLNGENLPNIETQLHSLDSQLRFKSSERLSLTLQHQYLRFADNNWQWQNVSLDAMRQVLGSGQRNPNDVIHQLTFSLQYRF
;
A
#
# COMPACT_ATOMS: atom_id res chain seq x y z
N MET A 1 31.91 -8.49 -49.14
CA MET A 1 30.47 -8.48 -48.82
C MET A 1 30.19 -9.53 -47.71
N ARG A 2 30.29 -9.17 -46.47
CA ARG A 2 29.75 -9.86 -45.30
C ARG A 2 29.91 -8.87 -44.12
N CYS A 3 28.87 -8.20 -43.81
CA CYS A 3 28.81 -7.38 -42.58
C CYS A 3 27.37 -7.38 -42.06
N SER A 4 27.23 -7.32 -40.78
CA SER A 4 26.00 -7.13 -40.01
C SER A 4 25.20 -8.37 -39.57
N LYS A 5 25.68 -9.04 -38.51
CA LYS A 5 24.80 -9.82 -37.61
C LYS A 5 25.13 -9.66 -36.12
N THR A 6 26.00 -8.73 -35.75
CA THR A 6 26.52 -8.63 -34.37
C THR A 6 25.83 -7.53 -33.52
N THR A 7 25.03 -6.66 -34.09
CA THR A 7 24.50 -5.48 -33.36
C THR A 7 23.15 -5.68 -32.67
N ARG A 8 22.45 -6.80 -32.90
CA ARG A 8 21.12 -7.04 -32.29
C ARG A 8 21.14 -7.79 -30.94
N ILE A 9 22.27 -8.35 -30.52
CA ILE A 9 22.36 -9.13 -29.28
C ILE A 9 22.68 -8.24 -28.06
N SER A 10 23.32 -7.09 -28.26
CA SER A 10 23.75 -6.20 -27.17
C SER A 10 22.62 -5.40 -26.55
N ILE A 11 21.54 -5.12 -27.25
CA ILE A 11 20.40 -4.32 -26.72
C ILE A 11 19.49 -5.16 -25.84
N LEU A 12 19.35 -6.45 -26.13
CA LEU A 12 18.53 -7.37 -25.32
C LEU A 12 19.17 -7.71 -23.95
N SER A 13 20.49 -7.67 -23.84
CA SER A 13 21.19 -7.95 -22.58
C SER A 13 21.17 -6.77 -21.59
N ALA A 14 21.16 -5.52 -22.09
CA ALA A 14 21.09 -4.34 -21.25
C ALA A 14 19.65 -4.11 -20.68
N THR A 15 18.63 -4.39 -21.50
CA THR A 15 17.22 -4.30 -21.07
C THR A 15 16.90 -5.37 -20.01
N TRP A 16 17.54 -6.53 -20.07
CA TRP A 16 17.34 -7.61 -19.10
C TRP A 16 18.00 -7.32 -17.73
N LEU A 17 19.11 -6.57 -17.71
CA LEU A 17 19.77 -6.11 -16.48
C LEU A 17 18.93 -5.07 -15.70
N LEU A 18 18.31 -4.15 -16.42
CA LEU A 18 17.44 -3.12 -15.83
C LEU A 18 16.11 -3.72 -15.32
N THR A 19 15.56 -4.73 -16.02
CA THR A 19 14.31 -5.38 -15.59
C THR A 19 14.50 -6.30 -14.38
N THR A 20 15.66 -6.94 -14.20
CA THR A 20 15.91 -7.77 -13.00
C THR A 20 16.25 -6.94 -11.77
N ALA A 21 16.92 -5.79 -11.91
CA ALA A 21 17.12 -4.85 -10.79
C ALA A 21 15.82 -4.14 -10.41
N ALA A 22 15.01 -3.73 -11.38
CA ALA A 22 13.70 -3.13 -11.15
C ALA A 22 12.68 -4.14 -10.57
N ALA A 23 12.70 -5.41 -11.02
CA ALA A 23 11.85 -6.46 -10.46
C ALA A 23 12.24 -6.81 -9.01
N SER A 24 13.53 -6.78 -8.66
CA SER A 24 13.97 -7.02 -7.28
C SER A 24 13.66 -5.85 -6.34
N MET A 25 13.63 -4.61 -6.86
CA MET A 25 13.17 -3.44 -6.10
C MET A 25 11.64 -3.41 -5.94
N ALA A 26 10.90 -3.94 -6.90
CA ALA A 26 9.44 -4.10 -6.81
C ALA A 26 9.05 -5.21 -5.82
N GLU A 27 9.81 -6.31 -5.75
CA GLU A 27 9.62 -7.34 -4.71
C GLU A 27 9.91 -6.80 -3.30
N ASP A 28 10.92 -5.94 -3.12
CA ASP A 28 11.19 -5.29 -1.82
C ASP A 28 10.13 -4.24 -1.43
N SER A 29 9.50 -3.58 -2.40
CA SER A 29 8.38 -2.66 -2.14
C SER A 29 7.08 -3.41 -1.83
N LEU A 30 6.87 -4.59 -2.41
CA LEU A 30 5.76 -5.50 -2.09
C LEU A 30 5.94 -6.16 -0.71
N LEU A 31 7.17 -6.48 -0.31
CA LEU A 31 7.47 -6.96 1.05
C LEU A 31 7.29 -5.86 2.10
N LYS A 32 7.65 -4.61 1.79
CA LYS A 32 7.36 -3.45 2.66
C LYS A 32 5.87 -3.14 2.77
N ALA A 33 5.11 -3.35 1.70
CA ALA A 33 3.65 -3.24 1.72
C ALA A 33 3.03 -4.37 2.55
N ALA A 34 3.60 -5.58 2.54
CA ALA A 34 3.16 -6.69 3.37
C ALA A 34 3.50 -6.52 4.86
N GLU A 35 4.64 -5.93 5.21
CA GLU A 35 5.00 -5.62 6.61
C GLU A 35 4.20 -4.44 7.18
N GLY A 36 3.79 -3.47 6.36
CA GLY A 36 2.92 -2.35 6.75
C GLY A 36 1.42 -2.66 6.75
N SER A 37 0.98 -3.72 6.06
CA SER A 37 -0.43 -4.08 5.91
C SER A 37 -0.96 -4.97 7.05
N SER A 38 -0.10 -5.52 7.89
CA SER A 38 -0.51 -6.43 8.96
C SER A 38 -1.32 -5.76 10.09
N LEU A 39 -1.23 -4.45 10.25
CA LEU A 39 -2.04 -3.68 11.22
C LEU A 39 -3.34 -3.11 10.61
N LYS A 40 -3.45 -3.06 9.27
CA LYS A 40 -4.67 -2.65 8.55
C LYS A 40 -5.55 -3.83 8.10
N ALA A 41 -5.11 -5.07 8.27
CA ALA A 41 -5.77 -6.25 7.73
C ALA A 41 -7.09 -6.62 8.44
N ALA A 42 -7.38 -6.05 9.61
CA ALA A 42 -8.64 -6.28 10.31
C ALA A 42 -9.78 -5.34 9.86
N GLU A 43 -9.46 -4.19 9.28
CA GLU A 43 -10.47 -3.18 8.91
C GLU A 43 -10.79 -3.12 7.41
N GLY A 44 -10.14 -3.91 6.55
CA GLY A 44 -10.19 -3.63 5.12
C GLY A 44 -10.20 -4.82 4.16
N SER A 45 -10.44 -6.05 4.60
CA SER A 45 -10.24 -7.20 3.70
C SER A 45 -11.20 -7.23 2.50
N LEU A 46 -12.43 -6.78 2.64
CA LEU A 46 -13.36 -6.62 1.50
C LEU A 46 -13.13 -5.33 0.73
N LEU A 47 -12.81 -4.22 1.43
CA LEU A 47 -12.39 -3.00 0.75
C LEU A 47 -11.10 -3.23 -0.04
N GLN A 48 -10.12 -3.99 0.49
CA GLN A 48 -8.91 -4.36 -0.23
C GLN A 48 -9.15 -5.39 -1.34
N ALA A 49 -10.08 -6.34 -1.17
CA ALA A 49 -10.47 -7.26 -2.25
C ALA A 49 -11.33 -6.53 -3.30
N ALA A 50 -12.19 -5.62 -2.89
CA ALA A 50 -12.93 -4.73 -3.78
C ALA A 50 -11.98 -3.67 -4.39
N GLU A 51 -11.06 -3.11 -3.65
CA GLU A 51 -10.00 -2.23 -4.15
C GLU A 51 -9.02 -2.96 -5.06
N GLY A 52 -8.62 -4.19 -4.74
CA GLY A 52 -7.78 -5.02 -5.61
C GLY A 52 -8.48 -5.46 -6.88
N SER A 53 -9.78 -5.75 -6.84
CA SER A 53 -10.56 -6.10 -8.03
C SER A 53 -11.08 -4.86 -8.79
N LEU A 54 -11.33 -3.74 -8.10
CA LEU A 54 -11.49 -2.40 -8.71
C LEU A 54 -10.20 -1.95 -9.39
N LEU A 55 -9.05 -2.15 -8.77
CA LEU A 55 -7.74 -1.94 -9.37
C LEU A 55 -7.55 -2.83 -10.59
N GLN A 56 -7.84 -4.12 -10.54
CA GLN A 56 -7.71 -5.02 -11.69
C GLN A 56 -8.76 -4.79 -12.79
N ALA A 57 -10.01 -4.48 -12.44
CA ALA A 57 -11.03 -4.14 -13.43
C ALA A 57 -10.78 -2.76 -14.05
N ALA A 58 -10.27 -1.81 -13.28
CA ALA A 58 -9.85 -0.51 -13.76
C ALA A 58 -8.44 -0.55 -14.40
N GLU A 59 -7.52 -1.43 -13.95
CA GLU A 59 -6.21 -1.69 -14.57
C GLU A 59 -6.32 -2.33 -15.97
N GLY A 60 -7.40 -3.04 -16.25
CA GLY A 60 -7.67 -3.55 -17.61
C GLY A 60 -7.84 -2.44 -18.64
N SER A 61 -8.27 -1.24 -18.28
CA SER A 61 -8.60 -0.18 -19.26
C SER A 61 -8.08 1.23 -18.94
N SER A 62 -7.84 1.63 -17.70
CA SER A 62 -7.46 3.02 -17.40
C SER A 62 -6.36 3.25 -16.37
N LEU A 63 -6.08 2.34 -15.44
CA LEU A 63 -5.11 2.53 -14.36
C LEU A 63 -3.66 2.24 -14.75
N LYS A 64 -3.38 1.47 -15.78
CA LYS A 64 -2.04 1.46 -16.42
C LYS A 64 -1.61 2.86 -16.89
N ALA A 65 -2.55 3.82 -16.97
CA ALA A 65 -2.28 5.20 -17.27
C ALA A 65 -2.00 6.09 -16.04
N THR A 66 -2.26 5.65 -14.80
CA THR A 66 -2.14 6.50 -13.60
C THR A 66 -0.88 6.30 -12.78
N GLU A 67 -0.31 5.09 -12.75
CA GLU A 67 1.00 4.83 -12.12
C GLU A 67 2.11 4.55 -13.14
N GLY A 68 1.74 4.21 -14.38
CA GLY A 68 2.67 4.10 -15.49
C GLY A 68 3.27 5.46 -15.90
N SER A 69 4.44 5.44 -16.48
CA SER A 69 5.03 6.61 -17.14
C SER A 69 3.99 7.29 -18.04
N LEU A 70 3.85 8.61 -17.95
CA LEU A 70 3.01 9.38 -18.88
C LEU A 70 3.31 8.94 -20.32
N PRO A 71 2.30 8.67 -21.15
CA PRO A 71 2.53 8.21 -22.52
C PRO A 71 3.37 9.25 -23.27
N LYS A 72 4.46 8.80 -23.88
CA LYS A 72 5.17 9.62 -24.87
C LYS A 72 4.19 9.94 -26.00
N ALA A 73 4.24 11.16 -26.54
CA ALA A 73 3.54 11.45 -27.79
C ALA A 73 4.08 10.48 -28.86
N ALA A 74 3.20 9.88 -29.65
CA ALA A 74 3.63 9.04 -30.76
C ALA A 74 4.49 9.90 -31.72
N GLU A 75 5.60 9.34 -32.15
CA GLU A 75 6.50 10.04 -33.08
C GLU A 75 5.69 10.65 -34.26
N GLY A 76 5.81 11.97 -34.46
CA GLY A 76 5.26 12.68 -35.60
C GLY A 76 3.76 12.96 -35.60
N SER A 77 3.05 12.85 -34.49
CA SER A 77 1.65 13.25 -34.41
C SER A 77 1.43 14.37 -33.41
N SER A 78 1.34 15.59 -33.89
CA SER A 78 0.81 16.70 -33.09
C SER A 78 -0.72 16.62 -33.05
N SER A 79 -1.31 16.85 -31.89
CA SER A 79 -2.77 16.81 -31.72
C SER A 79 -3.26 17.73 -30.63
N LEU A 80 -4.46 18.28 -30.84
CA LEU A 80 -5.25 18.99 -29.84
C LEU A 80 -6.49 18.17 -29.54
N VAL A 81 -6.82 17.97 -28.24
CA VAL A 81 -8.04 17.32 -27.80
C VAL A 81 -8.80 18.27 -26.90
N LEU A 82 -10.01 18.63 -27.29
CA LEU A 82 -10.97 19.34 -26.46
C LEU A 82 -11.85 18.29 -25.76
N LYS A 83 -12.02 18.42 -24.46
CA LYS A 83 -12.81 17.50 -23.64
C LYS A 83 -13.93 18.24 -22.92
N GLY A 84 -15.13 17.69 -22.95
CA GLY A 84 -16.23 18.05 -22.07
C GLY A 84 -16.58 16.84 -21.23
N VAL A 85 -16.62 16.98 -19.92
CA VAL A 85 -16.98 15.92 -18.97
C VAL A 85 -18.18 16.36 -18.16
N TRP A 86 -19.24 15.57 -18.20
CA TRP A 86 -20.42 15.76 -17.37
C TRP A 86 -20.51 14.65 -16.32
N LEU A 87 -20.82 15.03 -15.07
CA LEU A 87 -20.98 14.14 -13.95
C LEU A 87 -22.30 14.44 -13.23
N ASN A 88 -23.11 13.42 -12.98
CA ASN A 88 -24.45 13.58 -12.38
C ASN A 88 -24.43 13.92 -10.89
N GLU A 89 -23.41 13.48 -10.15
CA GLU A 89 -23.32 13.62 -8.69
C GLU A 89 -21.92 13.91 -8.20
N ASN A 90 -21.83 14.56 -7.00
CA ASN A 90 -20.59 14.62 -6.26
C ASN A 90 -20.30 13.24 -5.70
N ASN A 91 -19.28 12.60 -6.19
CA ASN A 91 -19.02 11.24 -5.83
C ASN A 91 -17.63 11.02 -5.29
N TYR A 92 -17.59 10.43 -4.10
CA TYR A 92 -16.38 10.02 -3.42
C TYR A 92 -15.73 8.78 -4.07
N THR A 93 -16.53 7.76 -4.39
CA THR A 93 -16.03 6.47 -4.87
C THR A 93 -15.35 6.59 -6.24
N LEU A 94 -15.93 7.39 -7.14
CA LEU A 94 -15.37 7.63 -8.46
C LEU A 94 -14.27 8.70 -8.42
N SER A 95 -14.46 9.79 -7.66
CA SER A 95 -13.50 10.88 -7.56
C SER A 95 -12.22 10.50 -6.81
N ARG A 96 -12.26 9.42 -6.01
CA ARG A 96 -11.09 8.88 -5.35
C ARG A 96 -9.99 8.49 -6.36
N TYR A 97 -10.38 8.04 -7.54
CA TYR A 97 -9.47 7.52 -8.58
C TYR A 97 -9.62 8.24 -9.92
N GLN A 98 -10.61 9.11 -10.09
CA GLN A 98 -10.87 9.79 -11.36
C GLN A 98 -10.47 11.28 -11.34
N ARG A 99 -10.23 11.77 -12.53
CA ARG A 99 -9.63 13.07 -12.83
C ARG A 99 -10.67 14.19 -12.96
N VAL A 100 -11.88 13.98 -12.46
CA VAL A 100 -12.99 14.94 -12.64
C VAL A 100 -13.38 15.50 -11.28
N GLY A 101 -13.67 16.77 -11.23
CA GLY A 101 -14.19 17.46 -10.03
C GLY A 101 -15.56 16.94 -9.60
N GLY A 102 -16.31 17.74 -8.84
CA GLY A 102 -17.65 17.40 -8.38
C GLY A 102 -18.70 17.36 -9.50
N LYS A 103 -19.99 17.27 -9.11
CA LYS A 103 -21.16 17.34 -9.99
C LYS A 103 -21.10 18.52 -10.96
N GLY A 104 -21.46 18.31 -12.21
CA GLY A 104 -21.57 19.36 -13.22
C GLY A 104 -20.82 19.07 -14.52
N ILE A 105 -20.57 20.13 -15.27
CA ILE A 105 -19.85 20.09 -16.53
C ILE A 105 -18.45 20.66 -16.32
N HIS A 106 -17.43 19.92 -16.75
CA HIS A 106 -16.04 20.31 -16.66
C HIS A 106 -15.41 20.30 -18.03
N GLY A 107 -14.60 21.30 -18.34
CA GLY A 107 -13.85 21.40 -19.60
C GLY A 107 -12.38 21.08 -19.40
N GLY A 108 -11.78 20.38 -20.35
CA GLY A 108 -10.35 20.09 -20.35
C GLY A 108 -9.74 20.11 -21.74
N VAL A 109 -8.44 20.33 -21.79
CA VAL A 109 -7.68 20.37 -23.04
C VAL A 109 -6.44 19.48 -22.90
N ASP A 110 -6.22 18.62 -23.91
CA ASP A 110 -4.93 17.95 -24.09
C ASP A 110 -4.24 18.53 -25.32
N VAL A 111 -2.96 18.84 -25.17
CA VAL A 111 -2.07 19.24 -26.25
C VAL A 111 -0.93 18.23 -26.35
N ARG A 112 -0.71 17.70 -27.54
CA ARG A 112 0.45 16.85 -27.82
C ARG A 112 1.17 17.40 -29.04
N LEU A 113 2.44 17.68 -28.85
CA LEU A 113 3.33 18.16 -29.90
C LEU A 113 4.55 17.23 -29.94
N GLY A 114 5.05 16.95 -31.15
CA GLY A 114 6.25 16.12 -31.28
C GLY A 114 6.97 16.42 -32.60
N ALA A 115 8.22 15.98 -32.69
CA ALA A 115 8.97 16.09 -33.91
C ALA A 115 8.24 15.36 -35.07
N PRO A 116 8.22 15.93 -36.30
CA PRO A 116 7.51 15.33 -37.43
C PRO A 116 8.09 13.95 -37.79
N VAL A 117 7.22 13.04 -38.26
CA VAL A 117 7.65 11.74 -38.82
C VAL A 117 8.52 11.96 -40.03
N ARG A 118 9.69 11.35 -40.05
CA ARG A 118 10.65 11.51 -41.11
C ARG A 118 10.49 10.47 -42.19
N ALA A 119 10.79 10.92 -43.42
CA ALA A 119 10.95 10.01 -44.53
C ALA A 119 12.19 9.10 -44.30
N ARG A 120 12.08 7.85 -44.75
CA ARG A 120 13.14 6.83 -44.66
C ARG A 120 14.40 7.34 -45.39
N GLY A 121 15.50 7.53 -44.63
CA GLY A 121 16.79 7.95 -45.23
C GLY A 121 17.27 9.36 -44.84
N GLN A 122 16.53 10.13 -44.05
CA GLN A 122 17.02 11.44 -43.58
C GLN A 122 17.96 11.26 -42.34
N PRO A 123 18.99 12.12 -42.19
CA PRO A 123 19.90 12.06 -41.07
C PRO A 123 19.17 12.25 -39.73
N ALA A 124 19.70 11.62 -38.66
CA ALA A 124 19.16 11.71 -37.33
C ALA A 124 19.12 13.16 -36.83
N SER A 125 17.96 13.67 -36.48
CA SER A 125 17.80 14.91 -35.70
C SER A 125 17.26 14.59 -34.33
N ASN A 126 17.26 15.57 -33.45
CA ASN A 126 16.73 15.45 -32.10
C ASN A 126 15.23 15.11 -32.14
N ASP A 127 14.84 14.10 -31.37
CA ASP A 127 13.44 13.75 -31.19
C ASP A 127 12.96 14.45 -29.91
N TRP A 128 11.89 15.22 -29.99
CA TRP A 128 11.28 15.86 -28.85
C TRP A 128 9.77 15.64 -28.82
N SER A 129 9.19 15.63 -27.64
CA SER A 129 7.74 15.62 -27.47
C SER A 129 7.30 16.45 -26.29
N LEU A 130 6.15 17.11 -26.41
CA LEU A 130 5.46 17.81 -25.35
C LEU A 130 4.04 17.26 -25.24
N ALA A 131 3.64 16.82 -24.06
CA ALA A 131 2.28 16.42 -23.74
C ALA A 131 1.78 17.25 -22.56
N LEU A 132 0.71 18.01 -22.77
CA LEU A 132 -0.05 18.69 -21.73
C LEU A 132 -1.41 17.99 -21.66
N LEU A 133 -1.78 17.45 -20.51
CA LEU A 133 -2.96 16.60 -20.39
C LEU A 133 -3.90 17.15 -19.31
N ASN A 134 -5.20 17.11 -19.61
CA ASN A 134 -6.26 17.49 -18.69
C ASN A 134 -6.13 18.94 -18.16
N LEU A 135 -5.61 19.87 -18.97
CA LEU A 135 -5.59 21.29 -18.60
C LEU A 135 -7.02 21.76 -18.33
N GLY A 136 -7.25 22.39 -17.18
CA GLY A 136 -8.59 22.82 -16.70
C GLY A 136 -9.32 21.76 -15.86
N LEU A 137 -8.80 20.54 -15.70
CA LEU A 137 -9.34 19.51 -14.83
C LEU A 137 -8.48 19.33 -13.57
N PRO A 138 -9.03 18.80 -12.45
CA PRO A 138 -8.33 18.67 -11.16
C PRO A 138 -7.09 17.76 -11.19
N ALA A 139 -6.94 16.91 -12.20
CA ALA A 139 -5.77 16.04 -12.34
C ALA A 139 -5.07 16.36 -13.67
N ASN A 140 -4.22 17.36 -13.64
CA ASN A 140 -3.47 17.78 -14.82
C ASN A 140 -2.06 17.20 -14.80
N ALA A 141 -1.48 17.07 -16.00
CA ALA A 141 -0.13 16.57 -16.18
C ALA A 141 0.55 17.21 -17.39
N ALA A 142 1.85 17.41 -17.27
CA ALA A 142 2.71 17.88 -18.36
C ALA A 142 3.94 16.98 -18.45
N ARG A 143 4.39 16.69 -19.68
CA ARG A 143 5.64 15.98 -19.92
C ARG A 143 6.33 16.55 -21.15
N PHE A 144 7.59 16.85 -20.99
CA PHE A 144 8.50 17.19 -22.09
C PHE A 144 9.62 16.17 -22.17
N THR A 145 9.87 15.64 -23.36
CA THR A 145 11.00 14.73 -23.59
C THR A 145 11.85 15.29 -24.75
N LEU A 146 13.15 15.16 -24.59
CA LEU A 146 14.13 15.44 -25.63
C LEU A 146 15.11 14.27 -25.68
N ASP A 147 15.35 13.72 -26.87
CA ASP A 147 16.33 12.67 -27.12
C ASP A 147 17.20 13.07 -28.32
N THR A 148 18.47 13.31 -28.06
CA THR A 148 19.45 13.67 -29.10
C THR A 148 20.10 12.43 -29.73
N ARG A 149 19.55 11.22 -29.47
CA ARG A 149 19.93 9.87 -29.94
C ARG A 149 21.34 9.42 -29.58
N ASP A 150 22.32 10.31 -29.56
CA ASP A 150 23.72 9.91 -29.40
C ASP A 150 24.34 10.36 -28.08
N ALA A 151 23.79 11.36 -27.39
CA ALA A 151 24.43 11.94 -26.23
C ALA A 151 23.52 12.24 -25.05
N LEU A 152 22.34 12.83 -25.26
CA LEU A 152 21.53 13.40 -24.19
C LEU A 152 20.06 12.98 -24.34
N ALA A 153 19.49 12.45 -23.27
CA ALA A 153 18.04 12.30 -23.10
C ALA A 153 17.58 13.10 -21.90
N LEU A 154 16.51 13.87 -22.06
CA LEU A 154 15.90 14.68 -21.02
C LEU A 154 14.41 14.32 -20.92
N ASP A 155 13.92 14.11 -19.70
CA ASP A 155 12.51 13.88 -19.39
C ASP A 155 12.10 14.80 -18.25
N LEU A 156 11.25 15.78 -18.52
CA LEU A 156 10.66 16.66 -17.54
C LEU A 156 9.18 16.36 -17.43
N SER A 157 8.70 16.01 -16.27
CA SER A 157 7.29 15.71 -16.05
C SER A 157 6.74 16.40 -14.80
N TYR A 158 5.50 16.88 -14.91
CA TYR A 158 4.68 17.39 -13.82
C TYR A 158 3.38 16.61 -13.75
N ARG A 159 2.92 16.31 -12.55
CA ARG A 159 1.63 15.65 -12.32
C ARG A 159 0.97 16.18 -11.06
N GLU A 160 -0.31 16.49 -11.16
CA GLU A 160 -1.18 16.78 -10.03
C GLU A 160 -2.25 15.67 -9.92
N ILE A 161 -2.46 15.16 -8.71
CA ILE A 161 -3.48 14.18 -8.40
C ILE A 161 -4.22 14.67 -7.16
N THR A 162 -5.55 14.78 -7.27
CA THR A 162 -6.43 15.05 -6.13
C THR A 162 -7.12 13.75 -5.75
N GLN A 163 -6.94 13.32 -4.51
CA GLN A 163 -7.63 12.18 -3.93
C GLN A 163 -8.69 12.69 -2.96
N GLN A 164 -9.96 12.46 -3.28
CA GLN A 164 -11.06 12.70 -2.34
C GLN A 164 -11.13 11.53 -1.34
N LEU A 165 -11.10 11.85 -0.05
CA LEU A 165 -11.18 10.85 1.01
C LEU A 165 -12.60 10.73 1.58
N ASN A 166 -13.39 11.79 1.53
CA ASN A 166 -14.81 11.83 1.90
C ASN A 166 -15.47 13.14 1.43
N ASN A 167 -16.77 13.11 1.25
CA ASN A 167 -17.60 14.27 0.88
C ASN A 167 -18.80 14.52 1.83
N SER A 168 -19.01 13.66 2.83
CA SER A 168 -20.17 13.72 3.73
C SER A 168 -19.83 13.95 5.20
N GLY A 169 -18.54 13.99 5.55
CA GLY A 169 -18.11 14.22 6.93
C GLY A 169 -18.39 15.64 7.41
N LEU A 170 -18.69 15.77 8.71
CA LEU A 170 -18.89 17.01 9.42
C LEU A 170 -17.90 17.14 10.58
N SER A 171 -17.61 18.35 11.00
CA SER A 171 -16.75 18.64 12.15
C SER A 171 -17.21 19.92 12.85
N PRO A 172 -17.21 19.99 14.19
CA PRO A 172 -17.45 21.23 14.92
C PRO A 172 -16.20 22.10 15.04
N PHE A 173 -15.03 21.55 14.71
CA PHE A 173 -13.75 22.22 14.89
C PHE A 173 -13.48 23.24 13.78
N GLN A 174 -12.94 24.37 14.19
CA GLN A 174 -12.44 25.44 13.35
C GLN A 174 -10.93 25.60 13.54
N GLY A 175 -10.24 26.13 12.51
CA GLY A 175 -8.78 26.30 12.55
C GLY A 175 -8.05 25.23 11.74
N VAL A 176 -6.72 25.24 11.82
CA VAL A 176 -5.84 24.34 11.07
C VAL A 176 -4.90 23.57 12.00
N GLU A 177 -3.98 24.25 12.67
CA GLU A 177 -3.04 23.64 13.65
C GLU A 177 -3.63 23.63 15.06
N GLN A 178 -4.46 24.60 15.35
CA GLN A 178 -5.20 24.73 16.59
C GLN A 178 -6.69 24.61 16.26
N LEU A 179 -7.27 23.51 16.66
CA LEU A 179 -8.68 23.22 16.43
C LEU A 179 -9.47 23.68 17.64
N VAL A 180 -10.26 24.72 17.45
CA VAL A 180 -11.13 25.29 18.48
C VAL A 180 -12.59 25.04 18.15
N LEU A 181 -13.42 24.95 19.18
CA LEU A 181 -14.87 24.89 19.08
C LEU A 181 -15.46 26.28 19.03
N SER A 182 -16.69 26.43 18.56
CA SER A 182 -17.38 27.73 18.57
C SER A 182 -17.64 28.22 20.01
N ASP A 183 -17.68 29.53 20.23
CA ASP A 183 -17.97 30.12 21.54
C ASP A 183 -19.32 29.68 22.11
N ASN A 184 -20.23 29.24 21.25
CA ASN A 184 -21.57 28.76 21.63
C ASN A 184 -21.60 27.24 21.86
N TRP A 185 -20.43 26.56 21.89
CA TRP A 185 -20.38 25.13 22.11
C TRP A 185 -20.97 24.76 23.48
N ILE A 186 -21.93 23.83 23.48
CA ILE A 186 -22.52 23.29 24.71
C ILE A 186 -21.89 21.93 24.94
N ALA A 187 -20.95 21.90 25.88
CA ALA A 187 -20.27 20.67 26.25
C ALA A 187 -21.14 19.76 27.12
N GLY A 188 -20.99 18.47 26.98
CA GLY A 188 -21.65 17.44 27.79
C GLY A 188 -20.70 16.29 28.12
N SER A 189 -21.14 15.40 29.01
CA SER A 189 -20.38 14.21 29.36
C SER A 189 -20.38 13.13 28.26
N HIS A 190 -21.26 13.25 27.28
CA HIS A 190 -21.42 12.31 26.17
C HIS A 190 -21.75 13.06 24.88
N SER A 191 -21.44 12.46 23.73
CA SER A 191 -21.67 13.07 22.41
C SER A 191 -23.15 13.25 22.05
N ASP A 192 -24.05 12.47 22.64
CA ASP A 192 -25.50 12.62 22.47
C ASP A 192 -26.09 13.86 23.17
N SER A 193 -25.32 14.51 24.05
CA SER A 193 -25.71 15.77 24.72
C SER A 193 -25.22 17.01 23.98
N PHE A 194 -24.48 16.89 22.88
CA PHE A 194 -24.01 18.01 22.08
C PHE A 194 -25.12 18.58 21.18
N ASP A 195 -25.10 19.89 20.96
CA ASP A 195 -25.96 20.51 19.97
C ASP A 195 -25.50 20.13 18.55
N GLN A 196 -26.28 19.25 17.91
CA GLN A 196 -26.02 18.80 16.54
C GLN A 196 -26.00 19.97 15.53
N GLY A 197 -26.72 21.09 15.82
CA GLY A 197 -26.75 22.28 14.99
C GLY A 197 -25.39 23.00 14.89
N LEU A 198 -24.53 22.83 15.89
CA LEU A 198 -23.18 23.41 15.91
C LEU A 198 -22.13 22.54 15.19
N ILE A 199 -22.47 21.30 14.83
CA ILE A 199 -21.59 20.35 14.14
C ILE A 199 -21.87 20.37 12.63
N ASN A 200 -21.89 21.53 12.01
CA ASN A 200 -22.39 21.69 10.64
C ASN A 200 -21.34 22.02 9.60
N GLN A 201 -20.06 22.08 9.97
CA GLN A 201 -19.04 22.45 8.98
C GLN A 201 -18.69 21.25 8.13
N PRO A 202 -18.91 21.30 6.80
CA PRO A 202 -18.52 20.22 5.90
C PRO A 202 -17.01 19.99 5.98
N LEU A 203 -16.64 18.76 6.27
CA LEU A 203 -15.25 18.35 6.31
C LEU A 203 -14.81 17.92 4.91
N ASN A 204 -14.26 18.85 4.14
CA ASN A 204 -13.68 18.50 2.84
C ASN A 204 -12.34 17.78 3.04
N ARG A 205 -12.34 16.47 2.89
CA ARG A 205 -11.16 15.62 3.02
C ARG A 205 -10.63 15.28 1.64
N ALA A 206 -9.75 16.11 1.14
CA ALA A 206 -9.02 15.87 -0.08
C ALA A 206 -7.52 15.99 0.17
N LEU A 207 -6.75 15.16 -0.51
CA LEU A 207 -5.29 15.27 -0.59
C LEU A 207 -4.92 15.62 -2.02
N VAL A 208 -4.20 16.72 -2.17
CA VAL A 208 -3.63 17.14 -3.45
C VAL A 208 -2.14 16.83 -3.43
N ARG A 209 -1.71 15.99 -4.35
CA ARG A 209 -0.32 15.58 -4.53
C ARG A 209 0.18 16.16 -5.84
N ARG A 210 1.24 16.98 -5.77
CA ARG A 210 1.93 17.59 -6.90
C ARG A 210 3.33 17.04 -6.96
N LYS A 211 3.72 16.55 -8.13
CA LYS A 211 5.03 15.96 -8.36
C LYS A 211 5.65 16.57 -9.61
N LEU A 212 6.86 17.11 -9.46
CA LEU A 212 7.73 17.56 -10.54
C LEU A 212 8.94 16.63 -10.58
N GLN A 213 9.25 16.08 -11.74
CA GLN A 213 10.40 15.19 -11.95
C GLN A 213 11.18 15.65 -13.17
N LEU A 214 12.49 15.76 -13.04
CA LEU A 214 13.45 15.97 -14.10
C LEU A 214 14.44 14.81 -14.11
N GLU A 215 14.57 14.14 -15.25
CA GLU A 215 15.60 13.13 -15.48
C GLU A 215 16.44 13.53 -16.66
N VAL A 216 17.76 13.47 -16.49
CA VAL A 216 18.75 13.76 -17.53
C VAL A 216 19.68 12.57 -17.62
N SER A 217 19.70 11.91 -18.77
CA SER A 217 20.62 10.83 -19.08
C SER A 217 21.60 11.26 -20.18
N GLN A 218 22.88 11.14 -19.89
CA GLN A 218 23.94 11.50 -20.83
C GLN A 218 24.82 10.28 -21.10
N ARG A 219 24.95 9.93 -22.38
CA ARG A 219 25.93 8.97 -22.81
C ARG A 219 27.26 9.69 -23.05
N ILE A 220 28.28 9.35 -22.22
CA ILE A 220 29.61 9.95 -22.32
C ILE A 220 30.37 9.33 -23.47
N ASN A 221 30.27 8.00 -23.64
CA ASN A 221 30.83 7.24 -24.73
C ASN A 221 30.07 5.92 -24.92
N ALA A 222 30.60 4.98 -25.72
CA ALA A 222 29.95 3.72 -26.03
C ALA A 222 29.69 2.81 -24.81
N VAL A 223 30.45 2.99 -23.72
CA VAL A 223 30.40 2.10 -22.53
C VAL A 223 29.96 2.85 -21.27
N TRP A 224 30.00 4.18 -21.22
CA TRP A 224 29.65 4.98 -20.06
C TRP A 224 28.39 5.83 -20.27
N GLN A 225 27.47 5.74 -19.30
CA GLN A 225 26.29 6.60 -19.22
C GLN A 225 26.16 7.16 -17.82
N MET A 226 25.78 8.43 -17.71
CA MET A 226 25.39 9.06 -16.44
C MET A 226 23.91 9.42 -16.49
N THR A 227 23.23 9.27 -15.35
CA THR A 227 21.83 9.66 -15.18
C THR A 227 21.71 10.48 -13.90
N SER A 228 21.07 11.64 -14.01
CA SER A 228 20.71 12.49 -12.88
C SER A 228 19.20 12.64 -12.83
N GLN A 229 18.61 12.52 -11.66
CA GLN A 229 17.19 12.68 -11.42
C GLN A 229 16.94 13.64 -10.26
N ILE A 230 16.01 14.56 -10.44
CA ILE A 230 15.48 15.44 -9.40
C ILE A 230 13.98 15.23 -9.34
N GLU A 231 13.46 15.01 -8.16
CA GLU A 231 12.03 14.85 -7.92
C GLU A 231 11.62 15.73 -6.74
N LEU A 232 10.61 16.56 -6.95
CA LEU A 232 10.01 17.42 -5.94
C LEU A 232 8.53 17.02 -5.81
N GLU A 233 8.14 16.62 -4.61
CA GLU A 233 6.77 16.26 -4.31
C GLU A 233 6.23 17.12 -3.19
N LYS A 234 5.01 17.64 -3.37
CA LYS A 234 4.25 18.34 -2.35
C LYS A 234 2.87 17.69 -2.17
N GLN A 235 2.51 17.41 -0.93
CA GLN A 235 1.19 16.88 -0.56
C GLN A 235 0.52 17.85 0.40
N THR A 236 -0.70 18.32 0.04
CA THR A 236 -1.49 19.23 0.87
C THR A 236 -2.92 18.74 1.01
N GLY A 237 -3.59 19.10 2.09
CA GLY A 237 -5.01 18.77 2.32
C GLY A 237 -5.30 18.40 3.76
N HIS A 238 -6.32 17.54 3.97
CA HIS A 238 -6.74 17.09 5.29
C HIS A 238 -6.97 15.57 5.30
N ARG A 239 -6.61 14.94 6.42
CA ARG A 239 -6.96 13.55 6.76
C ARG A 239 -7.79 13.53 8.03
N LEU A 240 -8.60 12.50 8.20
CA LEU A 240 -9.23 12.24 9.49
C LEU A 240 -8.24 11.51 10.39
N ASN A 241 -8.15 11.93 11.65
CA ASN A 241 -7.35 11.29 12.67
C ASN A 241 -8.18 11.10 13.94
N GLY A 242 -8.28 9.87 14.43
CA GLY A 242 -8.92 9.56 15.70
C GLY A 242 -7.96 9.79 16.85
N MET A 243 -8.41 10.51 17.88
CA MET A 243 -7.65 10.76 19.10
C MET A 243 -8.47 10.39 20.32
N ALA A 244 -7.79 9.86 21.33
CA ALA A 244 -8.40 9.58 22.62
C ALA A 244 -8.23 10.77 23.55
N ILE A 245 -9.27 11.02 24.35
CA ILE A 245 -9.26 12.00 25.42
C ILE A 245 -9.58 11.24 26.70
N TYR A 246 -8.59 11.06 27.56
CA TYR A 246 -8.79 10.39 28.82
C TYR A 246 -9.13 11.40 29.92
N THR A 247 -10.37 11.39 30.33
CA THR A 247 -10.80 12.16 31.48
C THR A 247 -10.61 11.38 32.79
N ASN A 248 -10.72 10.06 32.71
CA ASN A 248 -10.30 9.12 33.74
C ASN A 248 -10.10 7.72 33.11
N ALA A 249 -9.40 6.82 33.79
CA ALA A 249 -9.11 5.48 33.28
C ALA A 249 -10.35 4.61 33.01
N ALA A 250 -11.48 4.91 33.68
CA ALA A 250 -12.73 4.17 33.56
C ALA A 250 -13.64 4.68 32.46
N ASN A 251 -13.38 5.88 31.91
CA ASN A 251 -14.28 6.56 30.98
C ASN A 251 -13.50 7.27 29.85
N PRO A 252 -12.84 6.53 28.95
CA PRO A 252 -12.12 7.11 27.82
C PRO A 252 -13.11 7.76 26.84
N HIS A 253 -12.76 8.93 26.33
CA HIS A 253 -13.47 9.61 25.28
C HIS A 253 -12.61 9.67 24.03
N GLY A 254 -13.24 9.81 22.86
CA GLY A 254 -12.57 9.91 21.57
C GLY A 254 -13.13 11.04 20.71
N VAL A 255 -12.30 11.51 19.80
CA VAL A 255 -12.68 12.55 18.85
C VAL A 255 -12.06 12.29 17.50
N LEU A 256 -12.82 12.51 16.43
CA LEU A 256 -12.31 12.49 15.05
C LEU A 256 -11.97 13.91 14.60
N LEU A 257 -10.70 14.14 14.32
CA LEU A 257 -10.14 15.45 14.02
C LEU A 257 -9.76 15.58 12.54
N PRO A 258 -9.99 16.77 11.92
CA PRO A 258 -9.46 17.09 10.61
C PRO A 258 -7.98 17.42 10.71
N LYS A 259 -7.12 16.41 10.58
CA LYS A 259 -5.67 16.61 10.60
C LYS A 259 -5.18 17.26 9.31
N PRO A 260 -4.53 18.43 9.35
CA PRO A 260 -3.96 19.06 8.18
C PRO A 260 -2.73 18.29 7.67
N VAL A 261 -2.50 18.39 6.37
CA VAL A 261 -1.34 17.82 5.69
C VAL A 261 -0.72 18.90 4.82
N ASP A 262 0.55 19.22 5.07
CA ASP A 262 1.43 19.98 4.17
C ASP A 262 2.83 19.40 4.30
N GLN A 263 3.16 18.47 3.39
CA GLN A 263 4.39 17.70 3.40
C GLN A 263 5.12 17.89 2.08
N GLN A 264 6.44 17.98 2.14
CA GLN A 264 7.31 18.08 0.97
C GLN A 264 8.37 16.99 1.02
N THR A 265 8.59 16.37 -0.14
CA THR A 265 9.67 15.39 -0.32
C THR A 265 10.55 15.84 -1.49
N HIS A 266 11.85 15.90 -1.25
CA HIS A 266 12.85 16.20 -2.25
C HIS A 266 13.68 14.94 -2.47
N HIS A 267 13.78 14.49 -3.71
CA HIS A 267 14.64 13.37 -4.06
C HIS A 267 15.63 13.80 -5.14
N PHE A 268 16.90 13.49 -4.91
CA PHE A 268 17.97 13.65 -5.88
C PHE A 268 18.66 12.30 -6.06
N ALA A 269 18.91 11.90 -7.30
CA ALA A 269 19.67 10.72 -7.64
C ALA A 269 20.70 11.03 -8.73
N LEU A 270 21.91 10.52 -8.55
CA LEU A 270 22.97 10.55 -9.53
C LEU A 270 23.53 9.14 -9.68
N SER A 271 23.59 8.63 -10.90
CA SER A 271 24.14 7.32 -11.17
C SER A 271 25.05 7.32 -12.39
N SER A 272 26.07 6.48 -12.33
CA SER A 272 26.98 6.19 -13.43
C SER A 272 26.90 4.73 -13.77
N LEU A 273 26.74 4.39 -15.03
CA LEU A 273 26.68 3.03 -15.57
C LEU A 273 27.82 2.80 -16.55
N TYR A 274 28.61 1.78 -16.29
CA TYR A 274 29.59 1.21 -17.23
C TYR A 274 29.04 -0.10 -17.80
N ASN A 275 29.12 -0.31 -19.10
CA ASN A 275 28.73 -1.55 -19.76
C ASN A 275 29.51 -1.77 -21.05
N ASP A 276 30.39 -2.76 -21.07
CA ASP A 276 31.18 -3.17 -22.26
C ASP A 276 30.64 -4.45 -22.92
N GLY A 277 29.47 -4.95 -22.47
CA GLY A 277 28.84 -6.17 -22.97
C GLY A 277 29.28 -7.45 -22.21
N THR A 278 30.41 -7.45 -21.52
CA THR A 278 30.91 -8.53 -20.67
C THR A 278 30.76 -8.18 -19.20
N THR A 279 31.07 -6.95 -18.87
CA THR A 279 30.98 -6.37 -17.54
C THR A 279 29.98 -5.23 -17.56
N ALA A 280 29.09 -5.21 -16.56
CA ALA A 280 28.28 -4.06 -16.27
C ALA A 280 28.51 -3.66 -14.82
N ALA A 281 28.77 -2.38 -14.56
CA ALA A 281 28.94 -1.85 -13.21
C ALA A 281 28.21 -0.52 -13.07
N SER A 282 27.61 -0.26 -11.92
CA SER A 282 27.00 1.02 -11.63
C SER A 282 27.36 1.50 -10.23
N LEU A 283 27.47 2.82 -10.10
CA LEU A 283 27.60 3.51 -8.82
C LEU A 283 26.54 4.60 -8.80
N GLY A 284 25.77 4.65 -7.72
CA GLY A 284 24.71 5.61 -7.52
C GLY A 284 24.78 6.28 -6.15
N TYR A 285 24.33 7.52 -6.10
CA TYR A 285 24.07 8.26 -4.88
C TYR A 285 22.65 8.81 -4.92
N HIS A 286 21.89 8.55 -3.85
CA HIS A 286 20.53 9.07 -3.68
C HIS A 286 20.45 9.89 -2.39
N PHE A 287 19.78 11.01 -2.50
CA PHE A 287 19.41 11.86 -1.36
C PHE A 287 17.88 11.96 -1.31
N THR A 288 17.31 11.85 -0.11
CA THR A 288 15.90 12.10 0.13
C THR A 288 15.77 13.00 1.34
N GLY A 289 15.10 14.15 1.20
CA GLY A 289 14.71 15.04 2.27
C GLY A 289 13.19 15.05 2.41
N PHE A 290 12.70 14.96 3.63
CA PHE A 290 11.27 15.06 3.96
C PHE A 290 11.07 16.20 4.95
N ASN A 291 10.12 17.09 4.65
CA ASN A 291 9.77 18.22 5.51
C ASN A 291 8.27 18.21 5.74
N ASN A 292 7.86 18.38 7.00
CA ASN A 292 6.47 18.46 7.42
C ASN A 292 6.22 19.86 8.00
N HIS A 293 5.38 20.65 7.32
CA HIS A 293 5.09 22.01 7.75
C HIS A 293 4.35 22.05 9.10
N PHE A 294 3.47 21.09 9.34
CA PHE A 294 2.71 21.00 10.59
C PHE A 294 3.43 20.12 11.61
N ARG A 295 4.02 20.73 12.63
CA ARG A 295 4.76 20.04 13.69
C ARG A 295 3.85 19.38 14.72
N ALA A 296 2.74 20.04 15.05
CA ALA A 296 1.74 19.56 16.00
C ALA A 296 0.33 19.91 15.55
N LEU A 297 -0.65 19.23 16.13
CA LEU A 297 -2.08 19.54 16.06
C LEU A 297 -2.59 19.60 17.48
N THR A 298 -3.16 20.71 17.89
CA THR A 298 -3.86 20.84 19.16
C THR A 298 -5.36 20.98 18.95
N TRP A 299 -6.15 20.51 19.89
CA TRP A 299 -7.62 20.62 19.81
C TRP A 299 -8.22 20.84 21.18
N GLN A 300 -9.28 21.61 21.23
CA GLN A 300 -10.09 21.86 22.42
C GLN A 300 -10.91 20.61 22.76
N ASN A 301 -10.94 20.22 24.03
CA ASN A 301 -11.77 19.10 24.48
C ASN A 301 -13.25 19.42 24.37
N PRO A 302 -14.08 18.65 23.63
CA PRO A 302 -15.51 18.94 23.52
C PRO A 302 -16.34 18.43 24.69
N PHE A 303 -15.76 17.68 25.65
CA PHE A 303 -16.47 16.98 26.71
C PHE A 303 -16.34 17.64 28.08
N LEU A 304 -17.32 17.36 28.96
CA LEU A 304 -17.25 17.57 30.39
C LEU A 304 -17.05 16.25 31.10
N SER A 305 -15.95 16.12 31.84
CA SER A 305 -15.62 14.87 32.53
C SER A 305 -16.10 14.81 33.98
N GLY A 306 -16.40 15.95 34.57
CA GLY A 306 -16.66 16.07 35.98
C GLY A 306 -15.44 15.95 36.89
N LEU A 307 -14.22 15.91 36.33
CA LEU A 307 -12.96 15.79 37.09
C LEU A 307 -12.29 17.14 37.39
N GLY A 308 -12.79 18.22 36.82
CA GLY A 308 -12.30 19.57 37.07
C GLY A 308 -12.11 20.41 35.82
N THR A 309 -12.07 21.72 36.00
CA THR A 309 -12.12 22.72 34.90
C THR A 309 -10.91 22.71 33.98
N ALA A 310 -9.75 22.21 34.46
CA ALA A 310 -8.54 22.19 33.63
C ALA A 310 -8.55 21.10 32.53
N LEU A 311 -9.41 20.09 32.66
CA LEU A 311 -9.51 18.98 31.70
C LEU A 311 -10.75 19.08 30.84
N ASP A 312 -11.75 19.81 31.31
CA ASP A 312 -13.05 19.95 30.69
C ASP A 312 -13.06 21.13 29.72
N TYR A 313 -14.05 21.15 28.80
CA TYR A 313 -14.35 22.32 28.03
C TYR A 313 -14.66 23.51 28.97
N PRO A 314 -14.22 24.77 28.69
CA PRO A 314 -13.42 25.18 27.50
C PRO A 314 -11.91 25.09 27.68
N ALA A 315 -11.39 24.76 28.85
CA ALA A 315 -9.96 24.85 29.17
C ALA A 315 -9.16 23.58 28.72
N GLY A 316 -9.82 22.42 28.61
CA GLY A 316 -9.15 21.18 28.26
C GLY A 316 -8.66 21.18 26.80
N VAL A 317 -7.39 20.82 26.61
CA VAL A 317 -6.71 20.75 25.30
C VAL A 317 -6.05 19.40 25.12
N GLY A 318 -6.21 18.79 23.96
CA GLY A 318 -5.44 17.63 23.54
C GLY A 318 -4.39 18.01 22.50
N SER A 319 -3.37 17.15 22.34
CA SER A 319 -2.29 17.41 21.41
C SER A 319 -1.79 16.15 20.70
N TYR A 320 -1.30 16.34 19.47
CA TYR A 320 -0.71 15.30 18.65
C TYR A 320 0.50 15.86 17.92
N VAL A 321 1.66 15.21 18.09
CA VAL A 321 2.89 15.58 17.38
C VAL A 321 2.95 14.87 16.03
N SER A 322 3.18 15.63 14.97
CA SER A 322 3.31 15.10 13.61
C SER A 322 4.68 14.45 13.39
N ALA A 323 4.83 13.72 12.28
CA ALA A 323 6.11 13.13 11.91
C ALA A 323 7.19 14.20 11.73
N PRO A 324 8.38 14.03 12.34
CA PRO A 324 9.47 14.97 12.22
C PRO A 324 10.12 14.93 10.84
N ASP A 325 10.86 15.99 10.52
CA ASP A 325 11.66 16.06 9.31
C ASP A 325 12.80 15.03 9.34
N TYR A 326 13.21 14.57 8.15
CA TYR A 326 14.36 13.68 8.06
C TYR A 326 15.10 13.85 6.74
N SER A 327 16.36 13.45 6.74
CA SER A 327 17.18 13.31 5.55
C SER A 327 17.79 11.92 5.45
N THR A 328 17.88 11.40 4.22
CA THR A 328 18.48 10.09 3.93
C THR A 328 19.51 10.24 2.83
N HIS A 329 20.73 9.73 3.07
CA HIS A 329 21.80 9.60 2.10
C HIS A 329 22.02 8.12 1.83
N GLN A 330 21.98 7.71 0.57
CA GLN A 330 22.16 6.32 0.16
C GLN A 330 23.18 6.21 -0.96
N TRP A 331 24.15 5.34 -0.78
CA TRP A 331 25.08 4.89 -1.80
C TRP A 331 24.69 3.49 -2.28
N LEU A 332 24.71 3.29 -3.59
CA LEU A 332 24.40 2.01 -4.24
C LEU A 332 25.55 1.66 -5.18
N ALA A 333 25.93 0.41 -5.18
CA ALA A 333 26.91 -0.12 -6.12
C ALA A 333 26.42 -1.46 -6.63
N SER A 334 26.51 -1.67 -7.95
CA SER A 334 26.27 -2.98 -8.55
C SER A 334 27.34 -3.32 -9.57
N ALA A 335 27.67 -4.61 -9.66
CA ALA A 335 28.59 -5.13 -10.66
C ALA A 335 28.13 -6.50 -11.14
N GLY A 336 28.17 -6.72 -12.45
CA GLY A 336 27.88 -8.01 -13.08
C GLY A 336 28.97 -8.34 -14.08
N HIS A 337 29.50 -9.55 -14.01
CA HIS A 337 30.55 -10.00 -14.91
C HIS A 337 30.28 -11.40 -15.47
N GLN A 338 30.45 -11.54 -16.78
CA GLN A 338 30.33 -12.80 -17.48
C GLN A 338 31.69 -13.51 -17.45
N LEU A 339 31.93 -14.38 -16.44
CA LEU A 339 33.21 -15.14 -16.31
C LEU A 339 33.44 -16.08 -17.48
N THR A 340 32.40 -16.77 -17.90
CA THR A 340 32.41 -17.68 -19.06
C THR A 340 31.05 -17.59 -19.76
N ASN A 341 30.93 -18.19 -20.94
CA ASN A 341 29.63 -18.28 -21.63
C ASN A 341 28.55 -19.01 -20.82
N ARG A 342 28.89 -19.60 -19.67
CA ARG A 342 27.98 -20.36 -18.81
C ARG A 342 27.90 -19.85 -17.37
N ILE A 343 28.78 -18.97 -16.94
CA ILE A 343 28.87 -18.50 -15.56
C ILE A 343 28.81 -16.98 -15.54
N ARG A 344 27.84 -16.42 -14.84
CA ARG A 344 27.71 -15.01 -14.56
C ARG A 344 27.68 -14.76 -13.07
N LEU A 345 28.44 -13.77 -12.62
CA LEU A 345 28.40 -13.25 -11.25
C LEU A 345 27.72 -11.90 -11.22
N THR A 346 26.94 -11.63 -10.18
CA THR A 346 26.43 -10.30 -9.87
C THR A 346 26.64 -10.00 -8.39
N LEU A 347 27.00 -8.76 -8.11
CA LEU A 347 27.17 -8.21 -6.76
C LEU A 347 26.47 -6.88 -6.69
N ASP A 348 25.53 -6.74 -5.75
CA ASP A 348 24.81 -5.50 -5.48
C ASP A 348 24.97 -5.16 -4.00
N GLY A 349 25.15 -3.88 -3.69
CA GLY A 349 25.25 -3.41 -2.32
C GLY A 349 24.70 -2.00 -2.17
N SER A 350 24.18 -1.70 -0.98
CA SER A 350 23.81 -0.34 -0.64
C SER A 350 24.06 -0.04 0.83
N VAL A 351 24.35 1.21 1.11
CA VAL A 351 24.46 1.78 2.46
C VAL A 351 23.60 3.03 2.49
N ALA A 352 22.59 3.04 3.34
CA ALA A 352 21.74 4.21 3.57
C ALA A 352 21.90 4.69 5.03
N SER A 353 21.92 6.01 5.21
CA SER A 353 21.94 6.67 6.52
C SER A 353 20.82 7.70 6.55
N THR A 354 19.88 7.53 7.46
CA THR A 354 18.79 8.47 7.71
C THR A 354 19.05 9.18 9.03
N ARG A 355 18.84 10.48 9.06
CA ARG A 355 18.91 11.31 10.26
C ARG A 355 17.62 12.08 10.47
N GLN A 356 17.19 12.13 11.71
CA GLN A 356 16.12 12.98 12.21
C GLN A 356 16.73 13.82 13.32
N ASP A 357 16.84 15.13 13.11
CA ASP A 357 17.52 16.03 14.02
C ASP A 357 16.67 17.28 14.23
N GLU A 358 15.69 17.17 15.14
CA GLU A 358 14.75 18.24 15.44
C GLU A 358 14.61 18.48 16.94
N ASN A 359 14.30 19.72 17.31
CA ASN A 359 13.88 20.03 18.66
C ASN A 359 12.49 19.40 18.90
N LEU A 360 12.36 18.67 19.99
CA LEU A 360 11.07 18.17 20.43
C LEU A 360 10.22 19.33 20.91
N ILE A 361 8.90 19.20 20.74
CA ILE A 361 7.96 20.16 21.30
C ILE A 361 7.88 19.87 22.80
N PRO A 362 8.13 20.85 23.67
CA PRO A 362 7.99 20.66 25.11
C PRO A 362 6.60 20.14 25.47
N LEU A 363 6.51 19.15 26.34
CA LEU A 363 5.24 18.56 26.73
C LEU A 363 4.31 19.58 27.42
N GLU A 364 4.88 20.58 28.04
CA GLU A 364 4.18 21.71 28.65
C GLU A 364 3.48 22.63 27.63
N GLU A 365 4.14 22.89 26.48
CA GLU A 365 3.54 23.68 25.40
C GLU A 365 2.38 22.97 24.71
N ILE A 366 2.45 21.62 24.67
CA ILE A 366 1.44 20.81 24.00
C ILE A 366 0.12 20.82 24.77
N ASP A 367 0.15 20.92 26.10
CA ASP A 367 -0.98 20.67 26.96
C ASP A 367 -1.49 21.95 27.66
N GLY A 368 -0.84 23.08 27.51
CA GLY A 368 -1.15 24.33 28.20
C GLY A 368 -1.05 24.23 29.71
N ARG A 369 -0.41 23.17 30.22
CA ARG A 369 -0.24 22.89 31.64
C ARG A 369 1.13 23.31 32.12
N GLN A 370 1.18 24.00 33.22
CA GLN A 370 2.39 24.19 34.02
C GLN A 370 2.61 22.95 34.91
N ALA A 371 2.76 21.78 34.34
CA ALA A 371 3.19 20.63 35.09
C ALA A 371 4.69 20.46 34.84
N ASP A 372 5.49 20.24 35.89
CA ASP A 372 6.88 19.79 35.82
C ASP A 372 6.95 18.40 35.18
N ILE A 373 6.68 18.31 33.89
CA ILE A 373 6.80 17.05 33.14
C ILE A 373 8.25 16.95 32.67
N ASP A 374 9.03 16.17 33.41
CA ASP A 374 10.44 15.91 33.11
C ASP A 374 10.59 15.17 31.77
N GLN A 375 10.78 15.94 30.69
CA GLN A 375 11.07 15.41 29.37
C GLN A 375 12.52 14.94 29.32
N PRO A 376 12.81 13.68 28.98
CA PRO A 376 14.15 13.11 29.12
C PRO A 376 15.17 13.71 28.14
N VAL A 377 14.72 14.40 27.10
CA VAL A 377 15.57 15.04 26.08
C VAL A 377 14.77 16.11 25.33
N ASP A 378 15.42 17.23 25.02
CA ASP A 378 14.82 18.37 24.30
C ASP A 378 14.96 18.26 22.77
N ARG A 379 15.84 17.38 22.29
CA ARG A 379 16.16 17.24 20.88
C ARG A 379 16.17 15.76 20.46
N LEU A 380 15.54 15.49 19.33
CA LEU A 380 15.60 14.21 18.67
C LEU A 380 16.87 14.13 17.83
N ASP A 381 17.85 13.33 18.26
CA ASP A 381 19.04 12.97 17.46
C ASP A 381 18.92 11.50 17.07
N GLY A 382 18.08 11.26 16.07
CA GLY A 382 17.75 9.92 15.58
C GLY A 382 18.61 9.56 14.37
N ALA A 383 19.29 8.41 14.41
CA ALA A 383 20.03 7.88 13.27
C ALA A 383 19.65 6.44 12.98
N LEU A 384 19.32 6.18 11.71
CA LEU A 384 19.01 4.85 11.20
C LEU A 384 19.97 4.51 10.07
N ARG A 385 20.66 3.36 10.16
CA ARG A 385 21.52 2.85 9.09
C ARG A 385 20.93 1.57 8.51
N ILE A 386 20.87 1.50 7.16
CA ILE A 386 20.43 0.31 6.44
C ILE A 386 21.56 -0.10 5.49
N ASN A 387 22.05 -1.33 5.67
CA ASN A 387 23.05 -1.95 4.80
C ASN A 387 22.42 -3.11 4.08
N THR A 388 22.67 -3.25 2.77
CA THR A 388 22.26 -4.42 1.99
C THR A 388 23.44 -4.95 1.15
N LEU A 389 23.49 -6.26 0.99
CA LEU A 389 24.42 -6.94 0.11
C LEU A 389 23.70 -8.08 -0.58
N ARG A 390 23.87 -8.21 -1.88
CA ARG A 390 23.36 -9.35 -2.66
C ARG A 390 24.46 -9.89 -3.54
N LEU A 391 24.65 -11.18 -3.50
CA LEU A 391 25.56 -11.93 -4.38
C LEU A 391 24.74 -12.94 -5.15
N ALA A 392 24.90 -13.01 -6.48
CA ALA A 392 24.27 -14.05 -7.26
C ALA A 392 25.26 -14.69 -8.23
N VAL A 393 25.13 -16.02 -8.37
CA VAL A 393 25.90 -16.85 -9.29
C VAL A 393 24.92 -17.58 -10.18
N LEU A 394 24.82 -17.17 -11.43
CA LEU A 394 24.05 -17.87 -12.44
C LEU A 394 24.98 -18.77 -13.21
N THR A 395 24.69 -20.08 -13.25
CA THR A 395 25.48 -21.07 -13.99
C THR A 395 24.59 -21.96 -14.86
N GLN A 396 25.15 -22.40 -15.98
CA GLN A 396 24.52 -23.36 -16.88
C GLN A 396 25.40 -24.61 -17.03
N PRO A 397 25.45 -25.46 -15.96
CA PRO A 397 26.35 -26.62 -15.95
C PRO A 397 26.06 -27.60 -17.08
N LEU A 398 24.81 -27.71 -17.49
CA LEU A 398 24.37 -28.54 -18.63
C LEU A 398 23.55 -27.66 -19.59
N ARG A 399 23.53 -28.00 -20.88
CA ARG A 399 22.77 -27.27 -21.91
C ARG A 399 21.27 -27.05 -21.57
N ARG A 400 20.72 -27.91 -20.72
CA ARG A 400 19.29 -27.90 -20.36
C ARG A 400 19.04 -27.56 -18.89
N LEU A 401 20.07 -27.37 -18.08
CA LEU A 401 19.97 -27.05 -16.66
C LEU A 401 20.62 -25.70 -16.39
N ALA A 402 19.84 -24.75 -15.91
CA ALA A 402 20.33 -23.48 -15.36
C ALA A 402 20.14 -23.51 -13.85
N VAL A 403 21.15 -23.12 -13.11
CA VAL A 403 21.16 -23.02 -11.64
C VAL A 403 21.53 -21.59 -11.26
N ASN A 404 20.77 -21.00 -10.37
CA ASN A 404 20.99 -19.68 -9.84
C ASN A 404 21.06 -19.75 -8.32
N PHE A 405 22.19 -19.42 -7.76
CA PHE A 405 22.38 -19.25 -6.33
C PHE A 405 22.40 -17.75 -6.00
N ARG A 406 21.68 -17.34 -4.95
CA ARG A 406 21.68 -15.97 -4.45
C ARG A 406 21.85 -15.98 -2.95
N TYR A 407 22.72 -15.11 -2.47
CA TYR A 407 22.83 -14.72 -1.08
C TYR A 407 22.40 -13.26 -0.94
N GLY A 408 21.59 -12.97 0.05
CA GLY A 408 21.14 -11.62 0.40
C GLY A 408 21.38 -11.37 1.88
N PHE A 409 21.95 -10.22 2.20
CA PHE A 409 22.10 -9.71 3.56
C PHE A 409 21.42 -8.36 3.67
N LYS A 410 20.65 -8.14 4.74
CA LYS A 410 20.04 -6.85 5.08
C LYS A 410 20.19 -6.60 6.57
N GLN A 411 20.73 -5.45 6.91
CA GLN A 411 20.85 -4.99 8.29
C GLN A 411 20.20 -3.61 8.41
N ARG A 412 19.31 -3.45 9.38
CA ARG A 412 18.80 -2.16 9.84
C ARG A 412 19.26 -1.97 11.26
N LYS A 413 20.00 -0.91 11.50
CA LYS A 413 20.48 -0.53 12.82
C LYS A 413 19.99 0.86 13.18
N ASN A 414 19.25 0.94 14.28
CA ASN A 414 18.74 2.17 14.84
C ASN A 414 19.63 2.56 16.02
N SER A 415 20.34 3.67 15.91
CA SER A 415 21.25 4.19 16.94
C SER A 415 20.60 5.26 17.82
N PHE A 416 19.28 5.43 17.73
CA PHE A 416 18.57 6.31 18.65
C PHE A 416 18.74 5.84 20.10
N GLN A 417 19.08 6.78 20.98
CA GLN A 417 19.27 6.45 22.40
C GLN A 417 17.95 6.09 23.06
N ARG A 418 18.02 5.18 24.01
CA ARG A 418 16.86 4.73 24.78
C ARG A 418 16.63 5.66 25.95
N TYR A 419 15.44 6.21 26.05
CA TYR A 419 15.01 7.10 27.13
C TYR A 419 13.73 6.55 27.77
N ALA A 420 13.54 6.90 29.03
CA ALA A 420 12.32 6.62 29.78
C ALA A 420 11.41 7.85 29.71
N TRP A 421 10.37 7.77 28.89
CA TRP A 421 9.42 8.85 28.67
C TRP A 421 8.30 8.80 29.73
N PRO A 422 7.82 9.93 30.25
CA PRO A 422 6.65 9.94 31.11
C PRO A 422 5.43 9.45 30.31
N SER A 423 4.60 8.63 30.94
CA SER A 423 3.35 8.19 30.34
C SER A 423 2.28 9.25 30.57
N ILE A 424 1.92 9.96 29.50
CA ILE A 424 0.89 10.97 29.53
C ILE A 424 -0.36 10.40 28.82
N TRP A 425 -1.48 10.40 29.53
CA TRP A 425 -2.76 9.86 29.06
C TRP A 425 -3.64 11.00 28.57
N GLY A 426 -3.56 11.36 27.28
CA GLY A 426 -4.43 12.36 26.64
C GLY A 426 -4.42 13.72 27.36
N ALA A 427 -5.59 14.30 27.59
CA ALA A 427 -5.76 15.56 28.31
C ALA A 427 -5.75 15.40 29.85
N ARG A 428 -5.22 14.32 30.37
CA ARG A 428 -5.27 14.01 31.82
C ARG A 428 -4.17 14.70 32.59
N ASN A 429 -4.55 15.48 33.60
CA ASN A 429 -3.66 16.09 34.58
C ASN A 429 -3.57 15.26 35.87
N ASP A 430 -3.49 13.94 35.76
CA ASP A 430 -3.33 13.09 36.92
C ASP A 430 -1.85 12.87 37.17
N THR A 431 -1.34 13.50 38.23
CA THR A 431 0.04 13.38 38.67
C THR A 431 0.39 11.96 39.14
N SER A 432 -0.59 11.10 39.37
CA SER A 432 -0.36 9.72 39.81
C SER A 432 0.24 8.84 38.71
N ASP A 433 0.07 9.20 37.42
CA ASP A 433 0.64 8.46 36.28
C ASP A 433 1.98 9.02 35.79
N THR A 434 2.47 10.14 36.32
CA THR A 434 3.78 10.70 35.95
C THR A 434 4.94 9.80 36.37
N ASP A 435 4.73 8.93 37.36
CA ASP A 435 5.74 7.94 37.79
C ASP A 435 5.85 6.77 36.82
N LEU A 436 4.87 6.56 35.96
CA LEU A 436 4.92 5.53 34.93
C LEU A 436 5.79 5.99 33.76
N ARG A 437 6.94 5.39 33.59
CA ARG A 437 7.87 5.66 32.48
C ARG A 437 7.84 4.54 31.46
N ILE A 438 7.70 4.93 30.18
CA ILE A 438 7.71 4.01 29.02
C ILE A 438 8.96 4.29 28.18
N ASN A 439 9.70 3.24 27.89
CA ASN A 439 10.92 3.34 27.10
C ASN A 439 10.62 3.28 25.61
N ASN A 440 11.28 4.13 24.82
CA ASN A 440 11.30 3.97 23.36
C ASN A 440 12.10 2.72 22.95
N ARG A 441 11.78 2.16 21.78
CA ARG A 441 12.39 0.94 21.25
C ARG A 441 13.18 1.23 19.97
N PRO A 442 14.52 1.35 20.01
CA PRO A 442 15.33 1.41 18.81
C PRO A 442 15.36 0.03 18.14
N LEU A 443 14.55 -0.13 17.08
CA LEU A 443 14.33 -1.42 16.43
C LEU A 443 15.46 -1.76 15.46
N ASP A 444 16.22 -2.81 15.76
CA ASP A 444 17.21 -3.42 14.87
C ASP A 444 16.65 -4.66 14.20
N LEU A 445 17.12 -4.92 12.98
CA LEU A 445 16.81 -6.11 12.23
C LEU A 445 18.02 -6.55 11.42
N GLU A 446 18.32 -7.85 11.46
CA GLU A 446 19.31 -8.50 10.60
C GLU A 446 18.67 -9.67 9.88
N GLN A 447 18.88 -9.76 8.59
CA GLN A 447 18.27 -10.78 7.75
C GLN A 447 19.28 -11.35 6.75
N ASP A 448 19.39 -12.68 6.75
CA ASP A 448 20.13 -13.47 5.76
C ASP A 448 19.15 -14.26 4.91
N THR A 449 19.34 -14.21 3.60
CA THR A 449 18.52 -14.97 2.64
C THR A 449 19.44 -15.79 1.74
N TYR A 450 19.21 -17.09 1.67
CA TYR A 450 19.88 -17.98 0.73
C TYR A 450 18.83 -18.54 -0.22
N ARG A 451 19.02 -18.37 -1.52
CA ARG A 451 18.09 -18.87 -2.54
C ARG A 451 18.81 -19.72 -3.55
N LEU A 452 18.26 -20.87 -3.84
CA LEU A 452 18.71 -21.78 -4.89
C LEU A 452 17.55 -22.02 -5.87
N ASP A 453 17.72 -21.60 -7.12
CA ASP A 453 16.79 -21.88 -8.21
C ASP A 453 17.44 -22.85 -9.21
N ALA A 454 16.77 -23.94 -9.54
CA ALA A 454 17.17 -24.86 -10.60
C ALA A 454 16.09 -24.95 -11.67
N ASN A 455 16.44 -24.60 -12.90
CA ASN A 455 15.54 -24.66 -14.05
C ASN A 455 16.01 -25.74 -15.03
N TRP A 456 15.24 -26.81 -15.16
CA TRP A 456 15.54 -27.94 -15.99
C TRP A 456 14.59 -28.06 -17.17
N ARG A 457 15.11 -27.96 -18.38
CA ARG A 457 14.39 -28.20 -19.63
C ARG A 457 14.52 -29.64 -20.05
N LEU A 458 13.44 -30.41 -19.92
CA LEU A 458 13.37 -31.81 -20.34
C LEU A 458 13.21 -31.93 -21.87
N LYS A 459 13.29 -33.16 -22.35
CA LYS A 459 12.83 -33.52 -23.70
C LYS A 459 11.32 -33.14 -23.76
N ASN A 460 10.78 -32.93 -24.94
CA ASN A 460 9.35 -32.61 -25.14
C ASN A 460 8.90 -31.24 -24.58
N ARG A 461 9.79 -30.22 -24.47
CA ARG A 461 9.49 -28.86 -24.05
C ARG A 461 8.97 -28.72 -22.61
N THR A 462 8.91 -29.78 -21.83
CA THR A 462 8.61 -29.72 -20.40
C THR A 462 9.72 -28.98 -19.65
N ARG A 463 9.36 -28.10 -18.74
CA ARG A 463 10.31 -27.41 -17.87
C ARG A 463 9.90 -27.63 -16.41
N ILE A 464 10.87 -28.00 -15.60
CA ILE A 464 10.75 -28.13 -14.15
C ILE A 464 11.58 -27.03 -13.54
N GLN A 465 11.00 -26.30 -12.61
CA GLN A 465 11.67 -25.29 -11.79
C GLN A 465 11.56 -25.72 -10.33
N LEU A 466 12.68 -25.86 -9.67
CA LEU A 466 12.80 -26.08 -8.24
C LEU A 466 13.37 -24.82 -7.62
N ARG A 467 12.79 -24.37 -6.50
CA ARG A 467 13.30 -23.28 -5.70
C ARG A 467 13.35 -23.70 -4.24
N TYR A 468 14.42 -23.34 -3.60
CA TYR A 468 14.59 -23.40 -2.16
C TYR A 468 15.07 -22.05 -1.65
N ASP A 469 14.38 -21.48 -0.67
CA ASP A 469 14.79 -20.28 0.04
C ASP A 469 14.95 -20.62 1.52
N TYR A 470 16.07 -20.22 2.11
CA TYR A 470 16.28 -20.19 3.55
C TYR A 470 16.40 -18.73 4.00
N LEU A 471 15.56 -18.35 4.95
CA LEU A 471 15.51 -17.00 5.49
C LEU A 471 15.73 -17.03 7.01
N ARG A 472 16.77 -16.34 7.48
CA ARG A 472 17.03 -16.11 8.90
C ARG A 472 16.81 -14.64 9.22
N THR A 473 16.01 -14.35 10.25
CA THR A 473 15.76 -12.97 10.69
C THR A 473 15.97 -12.85 12.18
N ALA A 474 16.90 -11.98 12.60
CA ALA A 474 17.15 -11.62 13.98
C ALA A 474 16.60 -10.22 14.28
N ARG A 475 16.01 -10.04 15.49
CA ARG A 475 15.37 -8.80 15.93
C ARG A 475 15.72 -8.55 17.40
N ASN A 476 15.85 -7.29 17.82
CA ASN A 476 16.07 -6.98 19.23
C ASN A 476 14.75 -6.91 20.02
N PHE A 477 13.84 -6.01 19.72
CA PHE A 477 12.62 -5.76 20.51
C PHE A 477 11.42 -6.57 19.99
N ALA A 478 11.48 -7.90 20.10
CA ALA A 478 10.38 -8.78 19.69
C ALA A 478 10.26 -9.98 20.63
N ALA A 479 9.05 -10.51 20.82
CA ALA A 479 8.80 -11.72 21.62
C ALA A 479 9.54 -12.95 21.08
N VAL A 480 9.84 -12.98 19.77
CA VAL A 480 10.69 -13.96 19.10
C VAL A 480 11.88 -13.22 18.51
N SER A 481 13.06 -13.43 19.10
CA SER A 481 14.29 -12.74 18.68
C SER A 481 14.89 -13.27 17.39
N LEU A 482 14.66 -14.54 17.07
CA LEU A 482 15.20 -15.21 15.88
C LEU A 482 14.11 -16.05 15.22
N THR A 483 13.89 -15.83 13.93
CA THR A 483 13.06 -16.70 13.09
C THR A 483 13.89 -17.31 11.98
N ARG A 484 13.58 -18.56 11.59
CA ARG A 484 14.10 -19.29 10.45
C ARG A 484 12.94 -19.75 9.60
N GLU A 485 13.03 -19.57 8.31
CA GLU A 485 11.98 -19.94 7.39
C GLU A 485 12.58 -20.70 6.21
N ASP A 486 12.06 -21.90 5.98
CA ASP A 486 12.39 -22.76 4.86
C ASP A 486 11.24 -22.74 3.86
N ARG A 487 11.49 -22.33 2.63
CA ARG A 487 10.49 -22.24 1.55
C ARG A 487 10.89 -23.14 0.40
N TYR A 488 10.00 -24.02 0.00
CA TYR A 488 10.15 -24.92 -1.13
C TYR A 488 9.12 -24.58 -2.20
N ALA A 489 9.52 -24.55 -3.46
CA ALA A 489 8.60 -24.42 -4.56
C ALA A 489 9.00 -25.33 -5.72
N LEU A 490 8.02 -26.07 -6.22
CA LEU A 490 8.10 -26.89 -7.44
C LEU A 490 7.15 -26.32 -8.47
N THR A 491 7.65 -25.87 -9.62
CA THR A 491 6.81 -25.46 -10.75
C THR A 491 7.09 -26.34 -11.96
N VAL A 492 6.05 -26.93 -12.52
CA VAL A 492 6.12 -27.78 -13.71
C VAL A 492 5.32 -27.11 -14.84
N TYR A 493 6.01 -26.86 -15.95
CA TYR A 493 5.41 -26.40 -17.19
C TYR A 493 5.25 -27.57 -18.15
N LEU A 494 4.02 -27.92 -18.42
CA LEU A 494 3.66 -29.05 -19.30
C LEU A 494 3.06 -28.49 -20.60
N PRO A 495 3.74 -28.56 -21.71
CA PRO A 495 3.12 -28.32 -23.00
C PRO A 495 2.36 -29.58 -23.41
N GLY A 496 1.05 -29.65 -23.12
CA GLY A 496 0.21 -30.77 -23.57
C GLY A 496 0.14 -30.83 -25.09
N SER A 497 0.10 -29.68 -25.75
CA SER A 497 0.20 -29.54 -27.21
C SER A 497 0.63 -28.09 -27.57
N VAL A 498 0.69 -27.76 -28.86
CA VAL A 498 0.87 -26.38 -29.31
C VAL A 498 -0.28 -25.50 -28.83
N ARG A 499 -1.47 -26.08 -28.68
CA ARG A 499 -2.73 -25.40 -28.32
C ARG A 499 -3.03 -25.44 -26.83
N LEU A 500 -2.43 -26.34 -26.06
CA LEU A 500 -2.73 -26.57 -24.64
C LEU A 500 -1.44 -26.49 -23.83
N LYS A 501 -1.43 -25.58 -22.83
CA LYS A 501 -0.29 -25.36 -21.92
C LYS A 501 -0.79 -25.39 -20.49
N HIS A 502 -0.06 -26.11 -19.64
CA HIS A 502 -0.34 -26.17 -18.20
C HIS A 502 0.87 -25.70 -17.41
N ARG A 503 0.62 -25.05 -16.31
CA ARG A 503 1.59 -24.74 -15.27
C ARG A 503 0.99 -25.19 -13.93
N LEU A 504 1.71 -26.06 -13.24
CA LEU A 504 1.40 -26.46 -11.87
C LEU A 504 2.52 -25.96 -10.97
N SER A 505 2.19 -25.29 -9.88
CA SER A 505 3.13 -24.85 -8.85
C SER A 505 2.66 -25.37 -7.49
N LEU A 506 3.58 -25.99 -6.75
CA LEU A 506 3.40 -26.44 -5.37
C LEU A 506 4.37 -25.63 -4.51
N THR A 507 3.89 -25.11 -3.40
CA THR A 507 4.69 -24.33 -2.44
C THR A 507 4.52 -24.91 -1.04
N MET A 508 5.58 -24.89 -0.27
CA MET A 508 5.59 -25.28 1.14
C MET A 508 6.56 -24.37 1.87
N ASN A 509 6.10 -23.74 2.96
CA ASN A 509 6.92 -22.90 3.83
C ASN A 509 6.76 -23.38 5.26
N ASP A 510 7.88 -23.45 5.96
CA ASP A 510 7.96 -23.74 7.38
C ASP A 510 8.68 -22.58 8.07
N LEU A 511 7.99 -21.87 8.97
CA LEU A 511 8.57 -20.81 9.78
C LEU A 511 8.66 -21.29 11.24
N ALA A 512 9.89 -21.39 11.74
CA ALA A 512 10.18 -21.72 13.11
C ALA A 512 10.85 -20.55 13.84
N GLY A 513 10.38 -20.22 15.03
CA GLY A 513 10.91 -19.17 15.90
C GLY A 513 11.73 -19.72 17.07
N SER A 514 12.58 -18.86 17.66
CA SER A 514 13.09 -19.07 19.01
C SER A 514 11.94 -19.14 20.02
N THR A 515 12.23 -19.47 21.27
CA THR A 515 11.21 -19.46 22.34
C THR A 515 10.44 -18.15 22.33
N TYR A 516 9.11 -18.24 22.41
CA TYR A 516 8.24 -17.07 22.50
C TYR A 516 8.29 -16.51 23.92
N GLU A 517 8.95 -15.38 24.10
CA GLU A 517 9.12 -14.70 25.38
C GLU A 517 8.00 -13.68 25.60
N TRP A 518 6.88 -14.13 26.11
CA TRP A 518 5.67 -13.30 26.32
C TRP A 518 5.88 -12.10 27.26
N SER A 519 6.80 -12.19 28.22
CA SER A 519 7.12 -11.11 29.17
C SER A 519 8.11 -10.07 28.61
N ARG A 520 8.73 -10.35 27.46
CA ARG A 520 9.80 -9.50 26.89
C ARG A 520 9.34 -8.06 26.65
N GLY A 521 8.12 -7.87 26.18
CA GLY A 521 7.55 -6.54 25.98
C GLY A 521 7.52 -5.73 27.26
N PHE A 522 7.11 -6.34 28.37
CA PHE A 522 7.06 -5.69 29.68
C PHE A 522 8.44 -5.20 30.12
N PHE A 523 9.46 -6.06 30.05
CA PHE A 523 10.83 -5.69 30.42
C PHE A 523 11.47 -4.67 29.49
N GLN A 524 10.99 -4.56 28.29
CA GLN A 524 11.49 -3.60 27.30
C GLN A 524 10.79 -2.25 27.38
N ASP A 525 9.50 -2.23 27.71
CA ASP A 525 8.70 -1.02 27.66
C ASP A 525 8.77 -0.19 28.93
N PHE A 526 8.86 -0.85 30.09
CA PHE A 526 8.72 -0.17 31.37
C PHE A 526 10.08 0.14 32.02
N SER A 527 10.05 1.12 32.92
CA SER A 527 11.21 1.50 33.73
C SER A 527 11.60 0.38 34.71
N THR A 528 12.86 0.38 35.13
CA THR A 528 13.36 -0.60 36.12
C THR A 528 12.56 -0.56 37.41
N ASP A 529 12.15 0.62 37.86
CA ASP A 529 11.42 0.81 39.10
C ASP A 529 10.03 0.18 39.03
N LEU A 530 9.28 0.38 37.93
CA LEU A 530 8.00 -0.27 37.70
C LEU A 530 8.16 -1.81 37.62
N ILE A 531 9.19 -2.29 36.91
CA ILE A 531 9.48 -3.71 36.80
C ILE A 531 9.69 -4.32 38.21
N ASN A 532 10.47 -3.65 39.08
CA ASN A 532 10.74 -4.15 40.43
C ASN A 532 9.51 -4.12 41.33
N GLN A 533 8.64 -3.13 41.16
CA GLN A 533 7.40 -3.00 41.94
C GLN A 533 6.30 -3.99 41.48
N THR A 534 6.36 -4.46 40.23
CA THR A 534 5.35 -5.35 39.67
C THR A 534 5.67 -6.81 40.01
N PRO A 535 4.71 -7.58 40.58
CA PRO A 535 4.89 -9.01 40.83
C PRO A 535 5.23 -9.80 39.57
N ALA A 536 6.07 -10.82 39.69
CA ALA A 536 6.62 -11.55 38.53
C ALA A 536 5.55 -12.15 37.60
N ASN A 537 4.41 -12.59 38.15
CA ASN A 537 3.28 -13.16 37.42
C ASN A 537 2.40 -12.12 36.70
N GLN A 538 2.69 -10.82 36.86
CA GLN A 538 1.97 -9.70 36.25
C GLN A 538 2.82 -8.93 35.26
N ARG A 539 4.08 -9.32 35.01
CA ARG A 539 5.04 -8.67 34.14
C ARG A 539 4.79 -9.02 32.66
N TRP A 540 3.62 -8.64 32.12
CA TRP A 540 3.24 -8.88 30.74
C TRP A 540 2.31 -7.78 30.22
N THR A 541 2.38 -7.50 28.91
CA THR A 541 1.56 -6.50 28.22
C THR A 541 0.34 -7.12 27.54
N ASN A 542 0.47 -8.38 27.11
CA ASN A 542 -0.60 -9.19 26.53
C ASN A 542 -0.67 -10.55 27.20
N HIS A 543 -1.81 -11.23 27.08
CA HIS A 543 -1.96 -12.57 27.63
C HIS A 543 -0.83 -13.51 27.18
N PRO A 544 -0.19 -14.28 28.09
CA PRO A 544 0.96 -15.13 27.74
C PRO A 544 0.71 -16.15 26.63
N LEU A 545 -0.54 -16.62 26.44
CA LEU A 545 -0.92 -17.55 25.38
C LEU A 545 -1.29 -16.86 24.07
N LEU A 546 -1.51 -15.53 24.07
CA LEU A 546 -1.82 -14.76 22.86
C LEU A 546 -0.55 -14.50 22.07
N ARG A 547 -0.36 -15.22 20.99
CA ARG A 547 0.81 -15.07 20.12
C ARG A 547 0.55 -14.12 18.98
N GLN A 548 1.53 -13.26 18.70
CA GLN A 548 1.51 -12.45 17.50
C GLN A 548 1.71 -13.38 16.30
N TYR A 549 0.74 -13.45 15.39
CA TYR A 549 0.75 -14.37 14.25
C TYR A 549 2.01 -14.21 13.35
N SER A 550 2.54 -12.99 13.21
CA SER A 550 3.76 -12.71 12.44
C SER A 550 5.06 -13.26 13.06
N LEU A 551 5.02 -13.64 14.33
CA LEU A 551 6.14 -14.20 15.09
C LEU A 551 5.88 -15.65 15.52
N SER A 552 4.69 -16.18 15.34
CA SER A 552 4.33 -17.56 15.65
C SER A 552 4.94 -18.50 14.61
N ASN A 553 5.23 -19.72 15.07
CA ASN A 553 5.52 -20.81 14.15
C ASN A 553 4.33 -21.04 13.24
N GLN A 554 4.59 -21.26 11.96
CA GLN A 554 3.55 -21.48 10.98
C GLN A 554 4.02 -22.42 9.87
N GLU A 555 3.13 -23.27 9.43
CA GLU A 555 3.29 -24.07 8.23
C GLU A 555 2.34 -23.54 7.15
N LYS A 556 2.88 -23.18 6.00
CA LYS A 556 2.10 -22.75 4.85
C LYS A 556 2.31 -23.73 3.69
N SER A 557 1.22 -24.18 3.08
CA SER A 557 1.25 -24.93 1.83
C SER A 557 0.32 -24.30 0.80
N GLY A 558 0.67 -24.43 -0.49
CA GLY A 558 -0.10 -23.83 -1.56
C GLY A 558 0.01 -24.62 -2.86
N ILE A 559 -1.09 -24.57 -3.62
CA ILE A 559 -1.19 -25.17 -4.95
C ILE A 559 -1.71 -24.11 -5.91
N GLN A 560 -1.00 -23.89 -7.01
CA GLN A 560 -1.45 -23.02 -8.09
C GLN A 560 -1.46 -23.81 -9.40
N TRP A 561 -2.56 -23.73 -10.12
CA TRP A 561 -2.71 -24.34 -11.44
C TRP A 561 -3.17 -23.29 -12.46
N LEU A 562 -2.52 -23.28 -13.61
CA LEU A 562 -2.85 -22.41 -14.74
C LEU A 562 -2.90 -23.26 -16.01
N THR A 563 -4.02 -23.20 -16.73
CA THR A 563 -4.19 -23.79 -18.04
C THR A 563 -4.53 -22.71 -19.05
N THR A 564 -3.82 -22.71 -20.17
CA THR A 564 -4.17 -21.91 -21.33
C THR A 564 -4.46 -22.83 -22.49
N TYR A 565 -5.66 -22.69 -23.09
CA TYR A 565 -6.11 -23.48 -24.21
C TYR A 565 -6.51 -22.58 -25.39
N GLN A 566 -5.90 -22.85 -26.53
CA GLN A 566 -6.13 -22.16 -27.80
C GLN A 566 -6.52 -23.18 -28.84
N PRO A 567 -7.81 -23.60 -28.92
CA PRO A 567 -8.26 -24.61 -29.87
C PRO A 567 -7.97 -24.25 -31.32
N ASP A 568 -8.06 -22.96 -31.62
CA ASP A 568 -7.74 -22.36 -32.90
C ASP A 568 -7.17 -20.94 -32.74
N SER A 569 -7.05 -20.19 -33.80
CA SER A 569 -6.58 -18.80 -33.78
C SER A 569 -7.61 -17.78 -33.29
N ALA A 570 -8.88 -18.17 -33.16
CA ALA A 570 -9.97 -17.31 -32.72
C ALA A 570 -10.20 -17.36 -31.22
N TRP A 571 -10.01 -18.53 -30.58
CA TRP A 571 -10.26 -18.74 -29.17
C TRP A 571 -9.00 -18.70 -28.31
N THR A 572 -9.09 -18.02 -27.18
CA THR A 572 -8.15 -18.17 -26.07
C THR A 572 -8.95 -18.38 -24.79
N LEU A 573 -8.76 -19.54 -24.15
CA LEU A 573 -9.35 -19.89 -22.87
C LEU A 573 -8.25 -20.00 -21.82
N GLN A 574 -8.47 -19.41 -20.65
CA GLN A 574 -7.54 -19.49 -19.53
C GLN A 574 -8.29 -19.87 -18.26
N LEU A 575 -7.75 -20.85 -17.55
CA LEU A 575 -8.25 -21.30 -16.26
C LEU A 575 -7.12 -21.22 -15.24
N LYS A 576 -7.34 -20.50 -14.14
CA LYS A 576 -6.44 -20.40 -13.00
C LYS A 576 -7.16 -20.89 -11.75
N GLY A 577 -6.51 -21.74 -10.98
CA GLY A 577 -6.89 -22.10 -9.62
C GLY A 577 -5.69 -21.91 -8.70
N GLU A 578 -5.94 -21.40 -7.51
CA GLU A 578 -4.92 -21.20 -6.48
C GLU A 578 -5.55 -21.44 -5.11
N THR A 579 -4.83 -22.12 -4.22
CA THR A 579 -5.26 -22.30 -2.85
C THR A 579 -4.05 -22.34 -1.94
N ASP A 580 -4.16 -21.64 -0.82
CA ASP A 580 -3.15 -21.57 0.24
C ASP A 580 -3.77 -21.98 1.58
N TRP A 581 -3.00 -22.70 2.38
CA TRP A 581 -3.34 -23.05 3.76
C TRP A 581 -2.20 -22.63 4.66
N VAL A 582 -2.54 -21.94 5.75
CA VAL A 582 -1.59 -21.55 6.79
C VAL A 582 -2.09 -22.07 8.13
N ASN A 583 -1.27 -22.81 8.81
CA ASN A 583 -1.55 -23.36 10.14
C ASN A 583 -0.58 -22.78 11.17
N PHE A 584 -1.09 -22.33 12.30
CA PHE A 584 -0.33 -21.78 13.43
C PHE A 584 -0.37 -22.76 14.61
N ASP A 585 0.32 -23.88 14.45
CA ASP A 585 0.28 -25.07 15.30
C ASP A 585 0.59 -24.84 16.80
N LYS A 586 1.27 -23.74 17.14
CA LYS A 586 1.64 -23.38 18.53
C LYS A 586 0.83 -22.21 19.10
N SER A 587 -0.21 -21.76 18.42
CA SER A 587 -1.06 -20.67 18.89
C SER A 587 -2.30 -21.22 19.60
N GLU A 588 -2.34 -21.09 20.94
CA GLU A 588 -3.54 -21.42 21.72
C GLU A 588 -4.57 -20.30 21.64
N LEU A 589 -4.11 -19.03 21.75
CA LEU A 589 -4.89 -17.84 21.54
C LEU A 589 -4.31 -17.03 20.38
N GLY A 590 -5.17 -16.33 19.64
CA GLY A 590 -4.85 -15.60 18.44
C GLY A 590 -5.25 -16.38 17.18
N LEU A 591 -4.61 -16.06 16.07
CA LEU A 591 -4.86 -16.68 14.77
C LEU A 591 -4.35 -18.12 14.75
N THR A 592 -5.21 -19.08 14.40
CA THR A 592 -4.88 -20.51 14.38
C THR A 592 -4.83 -21.10 12.97
N ASP A 593 -5.68 -20.62 12.06
CA ASP A 593 -5.81 -21.20 10.71
C ASP A 593 -6.19 -20.10 9.71
N VAL A 594 -5.60 -20.15 8.52
CA VAL A 594 -5.98 -19.31 7.36
C VAL A 594 -6.08 -20.19 6.13
N ARG A 595 -7.15 -20.03 5.35
CA ARG A 595 -7.38 -20.71 4.08
C ARG A 595 -7.78 -19.69 3.03
N ASP A 596 -7.05 -19.64 1.96
CA ASP A 596 -7.33 -18.78 0.83
C ASP A 596 -7.56 -19.64 -0.43
N ALA A 597 -8.57 -19.31 -1.21
CA ALA A 597 -8.84 -19.92 -2.50
C ALA A 597 -9.16 -18.85 -3.55
N HIS A 598 -8.60 -19.01 -4.73
CA HIS A 598 -8.84 -18.14 -5.87
C HIS A 598 -9.04 -18.95 -7.12
N PHE A 599 -10.14 -18.72 -7.81
CA PHE A 599 -10.48 -19.31 -9.08
C PHE A 599 -10.74 -18.21 -10.11
N ASN A 600 -10.13 -18.32 -11.28
CA ASN A 600 -10.35 -17.40 -12.38
C ASN A 600 -10.51 -18.17 -13.69
N PHE A 601 -11.58 -17.89 -14.42
CA PHE A 601 -11.80 -18.38 -15.77
C PHE A 601 -11.94 -17.16 -16.69
N SER A 602 -11.22 -17.14 -17.81
CA SER A 602 -11.37 -16.13 -18.85
C SER A 602 -11.41 -16.75 -20.23
N ALA A 603 -12.23 -16.16 -21.09
CA ALA A 603 -12.41 -16.56 -22.46
C ALA A 603 -12.35 -15.32 -23.37
N SER A 604 -11.58 -15.38 -24.43
CA SER A 604 -11.64 -14.39 -25.51
C SER A 604 -11.89 -15.06 -26.84
N TYR A 605 -12.73 -14.43 -27.65
CA TYR A 605 -13.10 -14.93 -28.96
C TYR A 605 -12.98 -13.82 -30.01
N ARG A 606 -12.18 -14.08 -31.02
CA ARG A 606 -12.00 -13.22 -32.18
C ARG A 606 -12.95 -13.66 -33.28
N HIS A 607 -14.12 -13.03 -33.35
CA HIS A 607 -15.12 -13.31 -34.39
C HIS A 607 -14.59 -12.99 -35.80
N SER A 608 -13.82 -11.90 -35.91
CA SER A 608 -13.20 -11.46 -37.15
C SER A 608 -12.01 -10.54 -36.84
N SER A 609 -11.32 -10.03 -37.85
CA SER A 609 -10.30 -8.97 -37.67
C SER A 609 -10.88 -7.67 -37.11
N ARG A 610 -12.21 -7.51 -37.08
CA ARG A 610 -12.92 -6.29 -36.64
C ARG A 610 -13.72 -6.45 -35.37
N LEU A 611 -13.99 -7.68 -34.92
CA LEU A 611 -14.81 -7.95 -33.75
C LEU A 611 -14.11 -8.96 -32.86
N ASN A 612 -13.86 -8.53 -31.62
CA ASN A 612 -13.33 -9.34 -30.53
C ASN A 612 -14.26 -9.21 -29.32
N SER A 613 -14.54 -10.33 -28.63
CA SER A 613 -15.28 -10.36 -27.38
C SER A 613 -14.51 -11.16 -26.33
N TRP A 614 -14.70 -10.81 -25.07
CA TRP A 614 -14.11 -11.51 -23.94
C TRP A 614 -15.05 -11.52 -22.75
N GLY A 615 -14.83 -12.48 -21.86
CA GLY A 615 -15.52 -12.55 -20.59
C GLY A 615 -14.68 -13.28 -19.57
N TRP A 616 -14.95 -13.03 -18.30
CA TRP A 616 -14.27 -13.67 -17.17
C TRP A 616 -15.16 -13.84 -15.96
N VAL A 617 -14.81 -14.81 -15.15
CA VAL A 617 -15.33 -15.01 -13.80
C VAL A 617 -14.14 -15.13 -12.87
N ASP A 618 -14.11 -14.36 -11.80
CA ASP A 618 -13.12 -14.41 -10.74
C ASP A 618 -13.85 -14.68 -9.41
N TYR A 619 -13.44 -15.71 -8.70
CA TYR A 619 -14.00 -16.08 -7.40
C TYR A 619 -12.86 -16.19 -6.39
N ARG A 620 -13.02 -15.51 -5.27
CA ARG A 620 -12.08 -15.54 -4.14
C ARG A 620 -12.83 -15.90 -2.87
N ALA A 621 -12.22 -16.75 -2.07
CA ALA A 621 -12.69 -17.10 -0.74
C ALA A 621 -11.49 -17.04 0.22
N SER A 622 -11.70 -16.47 1.40
CA SER A 622 -10.71 -16.42 2.48
C SER A 622 -11.40 -16.74 3.78
N GLN A 623 -10.90 -17.73 4.49
CA GLN A 623 -11.36 -18.11 5.82
C GLN A 623 -10.24 -17.89 6.83
N ARG A 624 -10.56 -17.25 7.94
CA ARG A 624 -9.64 -17.01 9.06
C ARG A 624 -10.28 -17.46 10.34
N ARG A 625 -9.57 -18.29 11.08
CA ARG A 625 -9.98 -18.78 12.40
C ARG A 625 -9.07 -18.26 13.47
N GLN A 626 -9.66 -17.71 14.52
CA GLN A 626 -8.90 -17.29 15.70
C GLN A 626 -9.62 -17.70 16.99
N THR A 627 -8.82 -17.89 18.03
CA THR A 627 -9.31 -18.16 19.38
C THR A 627 -8.98 -16.98 20.28
N GLY A 628 -9.95 -16.44 20.98
CA GLY A 628 -9.81 -15.44 22.03
C GLY A 628 -10.16 -16.01 23.39
N ARG A 629 -9.88 -15.26 24.45
CA ARG A 629 -10.28 -15.57 25.82
C ARG A 629 -10.79 -14.32 26.50
N ASP A 630 -11.99 -14.38 27.06
CA ASP A 630 -12.57 -13.30 27.82
C ASP A 630 -12.10 -13.38 29.29
N PHE A 631 -11.49 -12.31 29.81
CA PHE A 631 -11.10 -12.19 31.20
C PHE A 631 -10.89 -10.73 31.59
N LEU A 632 -11.13 -10.42 32.85
CA LEU A 632 -10.79 -9.14 33.45
C LEU A 632 -9.32 -9.14 33.86
N GLY A 633 -8.53 -8.22 33.36
CA GLY A 633 -7.13 -8.18 33.72
C GLY A 633 -6.32 -7.05 33.12
N GLY A 634 -5.06 -7.02 33.48
CA GLY A 634 -4.07 -6.08 33.06
C GLY A 634 -3.10 -5.69 34.19
N ILE A 635 -2.03 -5.04 33.82
CA ILE A 635 -0.99 -4.50 34.70
C ILE A 635 -1.57 -3.67 35.85
N ASN A 636 -2.58 -2.85 35.55
CA ASN A 636 -3.12 -1.87 36.49
C ASN A 636 -4.21 -2.40 37.41
N LYS A 637 -4.59 -3.69 37.32
CA LYS A 637 -5.66 -4.30 38.14
C LYS A 637 -5.28 -5.68 38.69
N PRO A 638 -4.11 -5.84 39.30
CA PRO A 638 -3.62 -7.15 39.72
C PRO A 638 -4.45 -7.82 40.82
N ALA A 639 -5.07 -7.04 41.68
CA ALA A 639 -5.79 -7.57 42.84
C ALA A 639 -7.11 -8.26 42.50
N ASN A 640 -7.71 -7.94 41.34
CA ASN A 640 -9.04 -8.41 40.94
C ASN A 640 -9.00 -9.40 39.77
N VAL A 641 -7.83 -9.86 39.37
CA VAL A 641 -7.63 -10.58 38.12
C VAL A 641 -7.03 -11.94 38.34
N SER A 642 -7.76 -12.93 37.92
CA SER A 642 -7.28 -14.30 37.82
C SER A 642 -6.68 -14.58 36.45
N LEU A 643 -5.38 -14.45 36.35
CA LEU A 643 -4.63 -14.70 35.10
C LEU A 643 -3.60 -15.81 35.31
N PRO A 644 -2.98 -16.37 34.27
CA PRO A 644 -1.96 -17.38 34.56
C PRO A 644 -0.87 -16.82 35.49
N PRO A 645 -0.73 -17.38 36.65
CA PRO A 645 -1.47 -18.49 37.25
C PRO A 645 -2.85 -18.13 37.85
N TYR A 646 -3.49 -17.05 37.42
CA TYR A 646 -4.82 -16.64 37.90
C TYR A 646 -5.94 -17.44 37.20
N PRO A 647 -7.01 -17.86 37.94
CA PRO A 647 -8.04 -18.73 37.42
C PRO A 647 -8.71 -18.23 36.14
N GLN A 648 -9.07 -16.95 36.05
CA GLN A 648 -9.76 -16.41 34.84
C GLN A 648 -8.88 -16.44 33.61
N GLY A 649 -7.65 -16.01 33.68
CA GLY A 649 -6.73 -16.00 32.53
C GLY A 649 -6.31 -17.40 32.12
N SER A 650 -6.33 -18.39 33.01
CA SER A 650 -6.00 -19.79 32.75
C SER A 650 -7.20 -20.65 32.40
N ASP A 651 -8.44 -20.15 32.52
CA ASP A 651 -9.66 -20.90 32.34
C ASP A 651 -10.06 -21.05 30.85
N PRO A 652 -9.92 -22.23 30.22
CA PRO A 652 -10.30 -22.46 28.83
C PRO A 652 -11.81 -22.34 28.55
N SER A 653 -12.69 -22.45 29.60
CA SER A 653 -14.11 -22.28 29.46
C SER A 653 -14.50 -20.86 29.06
N ARG A 654 -13.60 -19.90 29.21
CA ARG A 654 -13.74 -18.51 28.80
C ARG A 654 -13.23 -18.26 27.36
N ASN A 655 -12.85 -19.32 26.66
CA ASN A 655 -12.44 -19.19 25.26
C ASN A 655 -13.67 -18.98 24.37
N TYR A 656 -13.47 -18.18 23.32
CA TYR A 656 -14.37 -18.06 22.21
C TYR A 656 -13.60 -18.23 20.89
N GLN A 657 -14.26 -18.74 19.88
CA GLN A 657 -13.72 -18.87 18.54
C GLN A 657 -14.43 -17.90 17.61
N THR A 658 -13.67 -17.25 16.75
CA THR A 658 -14.20 -16.42 15.67
C THR A 658 -13.76 -17.01 14.33
N ASP A 659 -14.72 -17.37 13.49
CA ASP A 659 -14.52 -17.72 12.08
C ASP A 659 -14.97 -16.54 11.24
N GLN A 660 -14.06 -16.00 10.41
CA GLN A 660 -14.31 -14.94 9.46
C GLN A 660 -14.21 -15.52 8.06
N ASP A 661 -15.33 -15.54 7.35
CA ASP A 661 -15.44 -16.04 5.98
C ASP A 661 -15.71 -14.87 5.01
N ASN A 662 -14.76 -14.63 4.12
CA ASN A 662 -14.84 -13.60 3.09
C ASN A 662 -14.96 -14.24 1.72
N THR A 663 -15.95 -13.83 0.93
CA THR A 663 -16.09 -14.26 -0.46
C THR A 663 -16.26 -13.05 -1.38
N ALA A 664 -15.67 -13.12 -2.55
CA ALA A 664 -15.85 -12.12 -3.61
C ALA A 664 -15.99 -12.81 -4.96
N THR A 665 -17.03 -12.47 -5.69
CA THR A 665 -17.28 -12.93 -7.06
C THR A 665 -17.27 -11.73 -7.99
N VAL A 666 -16.50 -11.81 -9.07
CA VAL A 666 -16.51 -10.83 -10.15
C VAL A 666 -16.86 -11.53 -11.44
N VAL A 667 -17.86 -11.02 -12.14
CA VAL A 667 -18.20 -11.47 -13.49
C VAL A 667 -18.11 -10.29 -14.42
N GLY A 668 -17.47 -10.48 -15.55
CA GLY A 668 -17.36 -9.41 -16.54
C GLY A 668 -17.34 -9.91 -17.97
N ALA A 669 -17.77 -9.04 -18.87
CA ALA A 669 -17.73 -9.27 -20.30
C ALA A 669 -17.49 -7.96 -21.04
N GLY A 670 -16.92 -8.08 -22.24
CA GLY A 670 -16.71 -6.91 -23.08
C GLY A 670 -16.55 -7.28 -24.55
N LEU A 671 -16.58 -6.25 -25.36
CA LEU A 671 -16.39 -6.35 -26.79
C LEU A 671 -15.67 -5.13 -27.36
N ASP A 672 -14.85 -5.37 -28.38
CA ASP A 672 -14.29 -4.35 -29.26
C ASP A 672 -14.80 -4.61 -30.68
N TRP A 673 -15.49 -3.65 -31.24
CA TRP A 673 -16.05 -3.75 -32.57
C TRP A 673 -15.68 -2.57 -33.46
N GLN A 674 -14.95 -2.84 -34.50
CA GLN A 674 -14.65 -1.90 -35.57
C GLN A 674 -15.63 -2.10 -36.73
N PHE A 675 -16.77 -1.39 -36.70
CA PHE A 675 -17.80 -1.49 -37.76
C PHE A 675 -17.22 -1.26 -39.13
N ASN A 676 -16.41 -0.18 -39.24
CA ASN A 676 -15.71 0.20 -40.47
C ASN A 676 -14.44 1.02 -40.14
N GLN A 677 -13.77 1.55 -41.13
CA GLN A 677 -12.53 2.35 -40.91
C GLN A 677 -12.77 3.64 -40.11
N ARG A 678 -14.03 4.10 -39.98
CA ARG A 678 -14.40 5.36 -39.34
C ARG A 678 -15.05 5.16 -37.98
N LEU A 679 -15.76 4.05 -37.75
CA LEU A 679 -16.57 3.83 -36.57
C LEU A 679 -16.10 2.61 -35.80
N ALA A 680 -15.79 2.80 -34.51
CA ALA A 680 -15.43 1.75 -33.57
C ALA A 680 -16.18 1.92 -32.24
N VAL A 681 -16.57 0.80 -31.62
CA VAL A 681 -17.19 0.71 -30.30
C VAL A 681 -16.37 -0.23 -29.43
N SER A 682 -16.11 0.20 -28.22
CA SER A 682 -15.57 -0.65 -27.15
C SER A 682 -16.53 -0.57 -25.97
N SER A 683 -16.95 -1.70 -25.42
CA SER A 683 -17.82 -1.71 -24.25
C SER A 683 -17.43 -2.86 -23.33
N SER A 684 -17.38 -2.60 -22.04
CA SER A 684 -17.15 -3.61 -21.02
C SER A 684 -18.08 -3.39 -19.83
N TYR A 685 -18.59 -4.47 -19.29
CA TYR A 685 -19.40 -4.48 -18.09
C TYR A 685 -18.77 -5.45 -17.08
N SER A 686 -18.79 -5.09 -15.82
CA SER A 686 -18.43 -5.98 -14.71
C SER A 686 -19.39 -5.80 -13.54
N TRP A 687 -19.63 -6.91 -12.85
CA TRP A 687 -20.38 -6.99 -11.62
C TRP A 687 -19.52 -7.68 -10.56
N LEU A 688 -19.41 -7.05 -9.39
CA LEU A 688 -18.76 -7.60 -8.21
C LEU A 688 -19.80 -7.78 -7.10
N HIS A 689 -19.74 -8.93 -6.43
CA HIS A 689 -20.46 -9.21 -5.19
C HIS A 689 -19.48 -9.74 -4.16
N GLY A 690 -19.32 -8.98 -3.07
CA GLY A 690 -18.52 -9.34 -1.90
C GLY A 690 -19.42 -9.64 -0.71
N ARG A 691 -19.04 -10.64 0.10
CA ARG A 691 -19.73 -11.00 1.34
C ARG A 691 -18.72 -11.35 2.41
N GLU A 692 -18.93 -10.80 3.62
CA GLU A 692 -18.15 -11.12 4.81
C GLU A 692 -19.08 -11.60 5.92
N ILE A 693 -18.73 -12.71 6.54
CA ILE A 693 -19.49 -13.39 7.58
C ILE A 693 -18.59 -13.54 8.78
N PHE A 694 -19.10 -13.20 9.96
CA PHE A 694 -18.45 -13.43 11.24
C PHE A 694 -19.29 -14.43 12.03
N ASP A 695 -18.72 -15.60 12.31
CA ASP A 695 -19.32 -16.61 13.19
C ASP A 695 -18.54 -16.62 14.51
N ILE A 696 -19.23 -16.30 15.61
CA ILE A 696 -18.64 -16.21 16.94
C ILE A 696 -19.25 -17.32 17.80
N GLN A 697 -18.40 -18.25 18.24
CA GLN A 697 -18.76 -19.38 19.07
C GLN A 697 -18.14 -19.22 20.46
N ALA A 698 -18.97 -18.97 21.45
CA ALA A 698 -18.54 -18.84 22.85
C ALA A 698 -18.67 -20.18 23.58
N ASN A 699 -17.54 -20.78 23.96
CA ASN A 699 -17.49 -22.05 24.67
C ASN A 699 -17.80 -21.88 26.16
N GLY A 700 -19.01 -21.40 26.50
CA GLY A 700 -19.45 -21.22 27.90
C GLY A 700 -18.91 -19.94 28.56
N ALA A 701 -18.27 -19.04 27.84
CA ALA A 701 -17.89 -17.73 28.35
C ALA A 701 -19.14 -16.96 28.80
N ARG A 702 -19.19 -16.58 30.09
CA ARG A 702 -20.40 -16.11 30.76
C ARG A 702 -21.01 -14.83 30.17
N ASP A 703 -20.19 -14.00 29.53
CA ASP A 703 -20.52 -12.65 29.12
C ASP A 703 -20.54 -12.46 27.58
N LEU A 704 -20.32 -13.55 26.84
CA LEU A 704 -20.42 -13.55 25.40
C LEU A 704 -21.75 -14.20 24.98
N ASN A 705 -22.64 -13.43 24.44
CA ASN A 705 -23.97 -13.90 24.00
C ASN A 705 -23.93 -14.77 22.75
N GLY A 706 -22.80 -15.04 22.15
CA GLY A 706 -22.64 -15.93 21.01
C GLY A 706 -23.46 -15.54 19.76
N GLU A 707 -23.95 -14.30 19.69
CA GLU A 707 -24.70 -13.82 18.55
C GLU A 707 -23.74 -13.45 17.41
N ASN A 708 -24.05 -13.97 16.22
CA ASN A 708 -23.30 -13.65 15.03
C ASN A 708 -23.52 -12.18 14.64
N LEU A 709 -22.47 -11.51 14.20
CA LEU A 709 -22.58 -10.19 13.63
C LEU A 709 -23.33 -10.24 12.29
N PRO A 710 -24.12 -9.20 11.94
CA PRO A 710 -24.75 -9.13 10.63
C PRO A 710 -23.72 -9.24 9.50
N ASN A 711 -24.10 -9.89 8.41
CA ASN A 711 -23.22 -10.00 7.25
C ASN A 711 -22.94 -8.63 6.64
N ILE A 712 -21.73 -8.43 6.16
CA ILE A 712 -21.37 -7.29 5.34
C ILE A 712 -21.48 -7.72 3.87
N GLU A 713 -22.19 -6.93 3.06
CA GLU A 713 -22.35 -7.19 1.64
C GLU A 713 -22.00 -5.95 0.81
N THR A 714 -21.16 -6.14 -0.20
CA THR A 714 -20.74 -5.10 -1.13
C THR A 714 -21.10 -5.49 -2.55
N GLN A 715 -21.74 -4.61 -3.30
CA GLN A 715 -22.06 -4.79 -4.71
C GLN A 715 -21.52 -3.62 -5.54
N LEU A 716 -20.88 -3.94 -6.67
CA LEU A 716 -20.41 -2.97 -7.63
C LEU A 716 -20.81 -3.38 -9.04
N HIS A 717 -21.51 -2.49 -9.74
CA HIS A 717 -21.74 -2.59 -11.18
C HIS A 717 -20.90 -1.53 -11.88
N SER A 718 -20.15 -1.89 -12.89
CA SER A 718 -19.35 -0.96 -13.70
C SER A 718 -19.59 -1.22 -15.18
N LEU A 719 -19.97 -0.19 -15.92
CA LEU A 719 -20.07 -0.20 -17.38
C LEU A 719 -19.18 0.92 -17.92
N ASP A 720 -18.28 0.57 -18.82
CA ASP A 720 -17.51 1.53 -19.62
C ASP A 720 -17.81 1.30 -21.08
N SER A 721 -18.31 2.31 -21.77
CA SER A 721 -18.65 2.23 -23.19
C SER A 721 -18.07 3.42 -23.93
N GLN A 722 -17.34 3.17 -24.98
CA GLN A 722 -16.68 4.17 -25.81
C GLN A 722 -17.11 4.02 -27.27
N LEU A 723 -17.60 5.10 -27.85
CA LEU A 723 -17.87 5.23 -29.28
C LEU A 723 -16.82 6.18 -29.87
N ARG A 724 -16.07 5.71 -30.87
CA ARG A 724 -15.08 6.53 -31.60
C ARG A 724 -15.50 6.65 -33.06
N PHE A 725 -15.59 7.90 -33.52
CA PHE A 725 -15.88 8.23 -34.90
C PHE A 725 -14.74 9.06 -35.51
N LYS A 726 -14.12 8.54 -36.57
CA LYS A 726 -13.13 9.26 -37.39
C LYS A 726 -13.83 9.94 -38.53
N SER A 727 -14.01 11.25 -38.44
CA SER A 727 -14.57 12.06 -39.54
C SER A 727 -13.61 12.17 -40.70
N SER A 728 -12.32 12.33 -40.42
CA SER A 728 -11.22 12.33 -41.37
C SER A 728 -9.96 11.73 -40.75
N GLU A 729 -8.84 11.66 -41.47
CA GLU A 729 -7.56 11.24 -40.91
C GLU A 729 -7.08 12.19 -39.81
N ARG A 730 -7.49 13.44 -39.83
CA ARG A 730 -7.10 14.49 -38.89
C ARG A 730 -8.12 14.70 -37.79
N LEU A 731 -9.40 14.39 -37.98
CA LEU A 731 -10.46 14.70 -37.04
C LEU A 731 -11.14 13.43 -36.50
N SER A 732 -11.13 13.24 -35.20
CA SER A 732 -11.86 12.17 -34.52
C SER A 732 -12.68 12.66 -33.33
N LEU A 733 -13.87 12.10 -33.20
CA LEU A 733 -14.79 12.30 -32.09
C LEU A 733 -14.82 11.05 -31.23
N THR A 734 -14.83 11.22 -29.90
CA THR A 734 -14.99 10.11 -28.96
C THR A 734 -16.05 10.50 -27.95
N LEU A 735 -17.05 9.63 -27.78
CA LEU A 735 -18.03 9.69 -26.71
C LEU A 735 -17.79 8.51 -25.79
N GLN A 736 -17.54 8.77 -24.52
CA GLN A 736 -17.38 7.74 -23.49
C GLN A 736 -18.48 7.90 -22.45
N HIS A 737 -19.13 6.81 -22.11
CA HIS A 737 -20.07 6.72 -21.00
C HIS A 737 -19.52 5.73 -19.98
N GLN A 738 -19.38 6.20 -18.74
CA GLN A 738 -19.05 5.38 -17.58
C GLN A 738 -20.25 5.38 -16.64
N TYR A 739 -20.71 4.18 -16.29
CA TYR A 739 -21.73 3.97 -15.28
C TYR A 739 -21.12 3.15 -14.15
N LEU A 740 -21.36 3.58 -12.93
CA LEU A 740 -20.95 2.87 -11.74
C LEU A 740 -22.08 2.92 -10.71
N ARG A 741 -22.47 1.75 -10.20
CA ARG A 741 -23.36 1.63 -9.06
C ARG A 741 -22.63 0.88 -7.97
N PHE A 742 -22.38 1.55 -6.86
CA PHE A 742 -21.81 0.98 -5.67
C PHE A 742 -22.87 0.90 -4.58
N ALA A 743 -23.02 -0.25 -3.96
CA ALA A 743 -23.90 -0.47 -2.82
C ALA A 743 -23.13 -1.27 -1.76
N ASP A 744 -23.07 -0.75 -0.56
CA ASP A 744 -22.42 -1.37 0.59
C ASP A 744 -23.42 -1.47 1.74
N ASN A 745 -23.68 -2.71 2.18
CA ASN A 745 -24.52 -2.99 3.35
C ASN A 745 -23.58 -3.36 4.51
N ASN A 746 -22.89 -2.35 5.02
CA ASN A 746 -21.94 -2.52 6.11
C ASN A 746 -22.48 -1.87 7.38
N TRP A 747 -22.86 -2.68 8.36
CA TRP A 747 -23.42 -2.23 9.63
C TRP A 747 -22.44 -1.36 10.43
N GLN A 748 -21.15 -1.49 10.23
CA GLN A 748 -20.14 -0.64 10.88
C GLN A 748 -20.27 0.84 10.49
N TRP A 749 -20.87 1.12 9.34
CA TRP A 749 -21.08 2.47 8.82
C TRP A 749 -22.55 2.87 8.74
N GLN A 750 -23.47 1.92 8.94
CA GLN A 750 -24.91 2.22 8.89
C GLN A 750 -25.31 3.06 10.10
N ASN A 751 -25.97 4.19 9.83
CA ASN A 751 -26.46 5.11 10.87
C ASN A 751 -25.37 5.60 11.83
N VAL A 752 -24.11 5.68 11.41
CA VAL A 752 -23.05 6.31 12.19
C VAL A 752 -23.27 7.81 12.17
N SER A 753 -24.18 8.27 13.04
CA SER A 753 -24.33 9.69 13.37
C SER A 753 -23.09 10.20 14.11
N LEU A 754 -23.01 11.51 14.29
CA LEU A 754 -21.91 12.14 15.04
C LEU A 754 -21.78 11.62 16.46
N ASP A 755 -22.91 11.14 17.02
CA ASP A 755 -23.13 10.66 18.38
C ASP A 755 -23.41 9.15 18.48
N ALA A 756 -23.18 8.39 17.44
CA ALA A 756 -23.45 6.94 17.41
C ALA A 756 -22.78 6.17 18.55
N MET A 757 -21.62 6.64 18.99
CA MET A 757 -20.95 6.18 20.21
C MET A 757 -20.92 7.33 21.22
N ARG A 758 -21.59 7.17 22.36
CA ARG A 758 -21.77 8.23 23.37
C ARG A 758 -20.46 8.88 23.85
N GLN A 759 -19.37 8.15 23.83
CA GLN A 759 -18.05 8.61 24.27
C GLN A 759 -17.13 9.07 23.10
N VAL A 760 -17.65 9.11 21.87
CA VAL A 760 -16.88 9.49 20.69
C VAL A 760 -17.61 10.53 19.89
N LEU A 761 -16.97 11.68 19.68
CA LEU A 761 -17.43 12.64 18.70
C LEU A 761 -16.97 12.21 17.31
N GLY A 762 -17.91 11.65 16.55
CA GLY A 762 -17.70 11.14 15.20
C GLY A 762 -17.64 12.22 14.13
N SER A 763 -17.55 11.84 12.88
CA SER A 763 -17.63 12.74 11.71
C SER A 763 -18.93 12.60 10.91
N GLY A 764 -19.84 11.72 11.32
CA GLY A 764 -21.12 11.49 10.63
C GLY A 764 -20.98 11.06 9.17
N GLN A 765 -19.92 10.35 8.83
CA GLN A 765 -19.69 9.86 7.48
C GLN A 765 -20.77 8.84 7.08
N ARG A 766 -21.40 9.05 5.94
CA ARG A 766 -22.40 8.13 5.40
C ARG A 766 -21.78 7.03 4.56
N ASN A 767 -22.46 5.88 4.49
CA ASN A 767 -22.13 4.82 3.55
C ASN A 767 -22.17 5.34 2.11
N PRO A 768 -21.15 5.03 1.29
CA PRO A 768 -21.17 5.38 -0.12
C PRO A 768 -22.08 4.42 -0.90
N ASN A 769 -23.38 4.73 -0.97
CA ASN A 769 -24.32 4.08 -1.87
C ASN A 769 -24.55 5.01 -3.07
N ASP A 770 -23.79 4.80 -4.13
CA ASP A 770 -23.64 5.76 -5.20
C ASP A 770 -24.09 5.22 -6.54
N VAL A 771 -24.80 6.02 -7.33
CA VAL A 771 -25.12 5.76 -8.73
C VAL A 771 -24.56 6.87 -9.60
N ILE A 772 -23.51 6.57 -10.34
CA ILE A 772 -22.74 7.57 -11.07
C ILE A 772 -22.88 7.35 -12.55
N HIS A 773 -23.15 8.44 -13.25
CA HIS A 773 -23.03 8.53 -14.68
C HIS A 773 -22.02 9.62 -15.05
N GLN A 774 -20.99 9.25 -15.80
CA GLN A 774 -20.04 10.19 -16.38
C GLN A 774 -20.13 10.09 -17.89
N LEU A 775 -20.35 11.21 -18.55
CA LEU A 775 -20.26 11.34 -20.00
C LEU A 775 -19.04 12.18 -20.36
N THR A 776 -18.15 11.65 -21.19
CA THR A 776 -16.98 12.38 -21.68
C THR A 776 -17.08 12.50 -23.20
N PHE A 777 -17.14 13.72 -23.68
CA PHE A 777 -17.04 14.03 -25.09
C PHE A 777 -15.61 14.54 -25.38
N SER A 778 -14.97 14.00 -26.42
CA SER A 778 -13.64 14.43 -26.83
C SER A 778 -13.57 14.68 -28.33
N LEU A 779 -13.09 15.84 -28.72
CA LEU A 779 -12.80 16.20 -30.09
C LEU A 779 -11.28 16.26 -30.26
N GLN A 780 -10.73 15.37 -31.05
CA GLN A 780 -9.29 15.31 -31.33
C GLN A 780 -9.01 15.78 -32.75
N TYR A 781 -8.15 16.78 -32.89
CA TYR A 781 -7.60 17.23 -34.16
C TYR A 781 -6.10 16.90 -34.24
N ARG A 782 -5.65 16.29 -35.34
CA ARG A 782 -4.25 15.98 -35.65
C ARG A 782 -3.74 16.92 -36.72
N PHE A 783 -2.57 17.51 -36.47
CA PHE A 783 -1.94 18.43 -37.42
C PHE A 783 -1.10 17.72 -38.46
#